data_920ab3278895bd6acbb6cf43188a607f
#
_entry.id   920ab3278895bd6acbb6cf43188a607f
#
_cell.length_a   1.000
_cell.length_b   1.000
_cell.length_c   1.000
_cell.angle_alpha   90.00
_cell.angle_beta   90.00
_cell.angle_gamma   90.00
#
_symmetry.space_group_name_H-M   'P 1'
#
loop_
_entity.id
_entity.type
_entity.pdbx_description
1 polymer ?
#
loop_
_entity_poly.entity_id
_entity_poly.type
_entity_poly.pdbx_seq_one_letter_code
_entity_poly.pdbx_strand_id
1 'polypeptide(L)'
;MMFMKTINVLICASYLALPGMAAFRPPAVPLVSCDPFFSVWSAADTLTEKETTHWSGAKQPISITLTADGKTWRLCGLEPQSIPALPQIGVKVMPLQTTYTFKGEGLRVSLIFSTAKLTDDLEVFSRPVTYVTTRVEGANEWKLNASISSALATNDDKAQMATNRCTVVGFPAMSIGRKEQRPLAYSGDRVRCDWGYAWLVGPSAAKDGEAHFMLAYDDVKAIQFFGEDLPAWWRRDGLSFTDMLEKAVAERAAILKRLDAFDAELYADLVKVGGEKYATLASLAYRQTFAACKLAADRNNQPLYFSKEQDSNGCIGTVDILYPQSPQMLFACPTLMRAMLAPVLVYASHPRWPWPFAPHDLGQYPLANQQRYGGGEKGKKEGLLMPVEESGNMIICLAALAQVEGTAEFASYWWPTVTKWAQYLEKFGFDPGNQLCTDDFAGHLAHNANLAAKSIVALACYARLAKALGYEDVAAKYSAMAKDMVPKWMKAAKGGAEGAYRLAYDRPGTWSMKYNLVWDRVLGLELFPQSVFDTEANAYCRLVHAYGLPLDNRKPYTKTDWELWCASLTGRRECFDAIVDRIYRFANETPSRVAFSDWYWTDSSKYVHFIGRSVIGGVFIPMLCDKAMWRKYASRDKAKTGVYAPLKAAGLCGEEDAFNLASFNIRCPTSKDEGNHYWTNRFPYVVKVINDRDFDIVGMQELAPKQRKFLDEALGDGWGRIGIGREPDDKGESMTIYYRKNRFECLATDTFWLSDTPRTPGSMSWDTSCPRSCTWGLFRDKRTGRTFRYYNTHLDHISNEARVKGMRTILAEMRRLSQGETVFLTGDMNAHYKHVPEEDRARLEAGGGPVIDDPETIDGPIAAALHTLYDTRLRSETPHEGPLFTYSGYRKNNSCLIDFIFATGNVRVLRHVTCHERPDGMHPSDHDPVMARMVIK
;
A
#
# COMPACT_ATOMS: atom_id res chain seq x y z
N MET A 1 56.41 -16.11 17.81
CA MET A 1 56.31 -14.66 17.87
C MET A 1 56.52 -14.12 16.44
N MET A 2 55.43 -13.95 15.69
CA MET A 2 55.51 -13.50 14.30
C MET A 2 54.29 -12.57 14.08
N PHE A 3 54.59 -11.29 13.92
CA PHE A 3 53.59 -10.22 13.68
C PHE A 3 53.02 -10.38 12.28
N MET A 4 51.68 -10.66 12.19
CA MET A 4 50.92 -10.47 10.96
C MET A 4 50.47 -9.03 10.91
N LYS A 5 51.04 -8.22 10.00
CA LYS A 5 50.57 -6.91 9.59
C LYS A 5 49.33 -7.10 8.70
N THR A 6 48.19 -6.64 9.17
CA THR A 6 46.95 -6.55 8.37
C THR A 6 47.10 -5.37 7.41
N ILE A 7 47.19 -5.64 6.12
CA ILE A 7 47.15 -4.63 5.08
C ILE A 7 45.66 -4.35 4.79
N ASN A 8 45.20 -3.17 5.22
CA ASN A 8 43.93 -2.62 4.76
C ASN A 8 44.09 -2.17 3.29
N VAL A 9 43.61 -2.96 2.35
CA VAL A 9 43.49 -2.55 0.96
C VAL A 9 42.19 -1.75 0.84
N LEU A 10 42.30 -0.41 0.79
CA LEU A 10 41.26 0.47 0.30
C LEU A 10 41.12 0.18 -1.20
N ILE A 11 40.11 -0.58 -1.59
CA ILE A 11 39.73 -0.70 -3.00
C ILE A 11 38.97 0.58 -3.35
N CYS A 12 39.68 1.64 -3.73
CA CYS A 12 39.13 2.69 -4.57
C CYS A 12 38.94 2.09 -5.96
N ALA A 13 37.76 1.58 -6.27
CA ALA A 13 37.39 1.22 -7.62
C ALA A 13 37.25 2.50 -8.48
N SER A 14 38.39 2.95 -8.98
CA SER A 14 38.45 3.90 -10.11
C SER A 14 38.00 3.15 -11.35
N TYR A 15 36.70 3.22 -11.66
CA TYR A 15 36.20 2.83 -12.97
C TYR A 15 36.77 3.83 -14.00
N LEU A 16 37.83 3.41 -14.70
CA LEU A 16 38.28 4.06 -15.92
C LEU A 16 37.15 3.88 -16.97
N ALA A 17 36.51 5.00 -17.33
CA ALA A 17 35.65 5.01 -18.52
C ALA A 17 36.46 4.51 -19.70
N LEU A 18 35.97 3.53 -20.41
CA LEU A 18 36.55 3.09 -21.68
C LEU A 18 36.61 4.31 -22.61
N PRO A 19 37.73 4.57 -23.31
CA PRO A 19 37.83 5.69 -24.22
C PRO A 19 36.89 5.46 -25.41
N GLY A 20 35.85 6.31 -25.54
CA GLY A 20 34.97 6.34 -26.70
C GLY A 20 33.48 6.48 -26.52
N MET A 21 32.94 6.31 -25.33
CA MET A 21 31.49 6.60 -25.09
C MET A 21 31.33 7.97 -24.43
N ALA A 22 30.53 8.84 -25.05
CA ALA A 22 30.09 10.08 -24.42
C ALA A 22 29.37 9.74 -23.10
N ALA A 23 29.60 10.56 -22.06
CA ALA A 23 28.94 10.35 -20.76
C ALA A 23 27.40 10.38 -20.91
N PHE A 24 26.71 9.47 -20.25
CA PHE A 24 25.23 9.44 -20.26
C PHE A 24 24.65 10.76 -19.73
N ARG A 25 23.73 11.33 -20.48
CA ARG A 25 23.02 12.56 -20.18
C ARG A 25 21.61 12.26 -19.73
N PRO A 26 21.32 12.17 -18.40
CA PRO A 26 19.97 11.89 -17.90
C PRO A 26 18.94 12.92 -18.41
N PRO A 27 17.68 12.55 -18.67
CA PRO A 27 16.62 13.51 -19.04
C PRO A 27 16.43 14.62 -18.00
N ALA A 28 16.29 14.25 -16.73
CA ALA A 28 16.50 15.09 -15.56
C ALA A 28 17.19 14.28 -14.48
N VAL A 29 17.82 14.98 -13.52
CA VAL A 29 18.65 14.35 -12.49
C VAL A 29 17.94 14.42 -11.15
N PRO A 30 17.66 13.28 -10.48
CA PRO A 30 17.04 13.27 -9.15
C PRO A 30 18.04 13.73 -8.09
N LEU A 31 17.65 14.72 -7.27
CA LEU A 31 18.40 15.24 -6.13
C LEU A 31 17.77 14.81 -4.80
N VAL A 32 16.49 15.07 -4.62
CA VAL A 32 15.67 14.63 -3.49
C VAL A 32 14.59 13.71 -4.03
N SER A 33 14.43 12.52 -3.44
CA SER A 33 13.53 11.49 -3.96
C SER A 33 12.81 10.79 -2.79
N CYS A 34 12.13 11.58 -1.92
CA CYS A 34 11.51 11.04 -0.71
C CYS A 34 10.08 10.54 -0.92
N ASP A 35 9.21 11.38 -1.46
CA ASP A 35 7.80 11.08 -1.71
C ASP A 35 7.23 12.06 -2.77
N PRO A 36 5.93 11.97 -3.17
CA PRO A 36 5.36 12.80 -4.22
C PRO A 36 5.47 14.31 -3.99
N PHE A 37 5.55 14.76 -2.76
CA PHE A 37 5.64 16.18 -2.40
C PHE A 37 7.08 16.64 -2.13
N PHE A 38 7.93 15.77 -1.65
CA PHE A 38 9.34 16.08 -1.39
C PHE A 38 10.24 15.37 -2.41
N SER A 39 10.25 15.94 -3.61
CA SER A 39 10.90 15.39 -4.80
C SER A 39 11.49 16.52 -5.64
N VAL A 40 12.83 16.71 -5.58
CA VAL A 40 13.55 17.81 -6.23
C VAL A 40 14.50 17.28 -7.29
N TRP A 41 14.51 17.93 -8.44
CA TRP A 41 15.21 17.52 -9.66
C TRP A 41 16.01 18.67 -10.28
N SER A 42 17.07 18.32 -11.03
CA SER A 42 17.74 19.23 -11.95
C SER A 42 17.35 18.91 -13.39
N ALA A 43 16.75 19.86 -14.08
CA ALA A 43 16.37 19.79 -15.48
C ALA A 43 17.40 20.47 -16.40
N ALA A 44 18.66 20.61 -15.96
CA ALA A 44 19.75 21.25 -16.67
C ALA A 44 20.92 20.29 -16.94
N ASP A 45 21.79 20.63 -17.85
CA ASP A 45 23.00 19.86 -18.12
C ASP A 45 24.09 20.13 -17.06
N THR A 46 24.12 21.34 -16.52
CA THR A 46 24.94 21.69 -15.35
C THR A 46 24.04 22.14 -14.19
N LEU A 47 24.39 21.75 -12.96
CA LEU A 47 23.58 22.00 -11.77
C LEU A 47 23.41 23.49 -11.43
N THR A 48 24.23 24.36 -12.04
CA THR A 48 24.22 25.82 -11.84
C THR A 48 23.57 26.60 -12.98
N GLU A 49 23.05 25.92 -14.00
CA GLU A 49 22.48 26.55 -15.21
C GLU A 49 21.03 27.00 -15.02
N LYS A 50 20.25 26.23 -14.23
CA LYS A 50 18.84 26.49 -13.96
C LYS A 50 18.54 26.28 -12.47
N GLU A 51 17.42 26.84 -12.02
CA GLU A 51 16.87 26.51 -10.72
C GLU A 51 16.47 25.03 -10.64
N THR A 52 16.63 24.43 -9.48
CA THR A 52 16.08 23.12 -9.17
C THR A 52 14.57 23.16 -9.15
N THR A 53 13.92 22.07 -9.54
CA THR A 53 12.46 21.99 -9.68
C THR A 53 11.91 20.77 -8.96
N HIS A 54 10.65 20.83 -8.59
CA HIS A 54 9.85 19.66 -8.31
C HIS A 54 9.71 18.78 -9.56
N TRP A 55 9.38 17.49 -9.42
CA TRP A 55 9.11 16.61 -10.58
C TRP A 55 8.09 17.23 -11.56
N SER A 56 7.12 18.02 -11.07
CA SER A 56 6.11 18.72 -11.88
C SER A 56 6.65 19.88 -12.73
N GLY A 57 7.92 20.24 -12.58
CA GLY A 57 8.53 21.42 -13.19
C GLY A 57 8.38 22.72 -12.40
N ALA A 58 7.62 22.71 -11.29
CA ALA A 58 7.52 23.89 -10.43
C ALA A 58 8.84 24.20 -9.75
N LYS A 59 9.23 25.48 -9.66
CA LYS A 59 10.51 25.90 -9.06
C LYS A 59 10.56 25.50 -7.58
N GLN A 60 11.66 24.86 -7.20
CA GLN A 60 12.01 24.55 -5.81
C GLN A 60 13.51 24.83 -5.61
N PRO A 61 13.92 26.09 -5.60
CA PRO A 61 15.32 26.48 -5.55
C PRO A 61 16.06 25.95 -4.34
N ILE A 62 17.18 25.26 -4.62
CA ILE A 62 18.23 24.93 -3.67
C ILE A 62 19.50 25.62 -4.14
N SER A 63 20.14 26.41 -3.28
CA SER A 63 21.40 27.05 -3.59
C SER A 63 22.51 26.50 -2.67
N ILE A 64 23.63 26.11 -3.27
CA ILE A 64 24.81 25.62 -2.56
C ILE A 64 26.02 26.37 -3.08
N THR A 65 26.77 27.03 -2.18
CA THR A 65 28.00 27.73 -2.48
C THR A 65 29.16 27.21 -1.64
N LEU A 66 30.33 27.13 -2.25
CA LEU A 66 31.60 26.74 -1.62
C LEU A 66 32.52 27.97 -1.55
N THR A 67 32.97 28.32 -0.36
CA THR A 67 34.06 29.25 -0.18
C THR A 67 35.31 28.47 0.18
N ALA A 68 36.37 28.59 -0.62
CA ALA A 68 37.65 27.91 -0.41
C ALA A 68 38.80 28.92 -0.63
N ASP A 69 39.71 28.97 0.31
CA ASP A 69 40.89 29.87 0.28
C ASP A 69 40.53 31.33 -0.09
N GLY A 70 39.42 31.83 0.48
CA GLY A 70 38.94 33.21 0.29
C GLY A 70 38.12 33.48 -0.99
N LYS A 71 37.99 32.50 -1.91
CA LYS A 71 37.14 32.60 -3.12
C LYS A 71 35.84 31.80 -2.95
N THR A 72 34.77 32.27 -3.57
CA THR A 72 33.46 31.62 -3.50
C THR A 72 32.95 31.21 -4.87
N TRP A 73 32.40 30.00 -4.98
CA TRP A 73 31.82 29.45 -6.20
C TRP A 73 30.42 28.88 -5.92
N ARG A 74 29.56 28.94 -6.92
CA ARG A 74 28.30 28.19 -6.94
C ARG A 74 28.53 26.73 -7.34
N LEU A 75 27.91 25.81 -6.59
CA LEU A 75 27.85 24.39 -6.91
C LEU A 75 26.44 23.96 -7.35
N CYS A 76 25.40 24.62 -6.83
CA CYS A 76 24.00 24.31 -7.15
C CYS A 76 23.17 25.60 -7.14
N GLY A 77 22.20 25.65 -8.08
CA GLY A 77 21.27 26.78 -8.20
C GLY A 77 21.79 27.91 -9.08
N LEU A 78 20.85 28.70 -9.58
CA LEU A 78 21.11 29.84 -10.46
C LEU A 78 21.63 31.05 -9.70
N GLU A 79 21.15 31.25 -8.48
CA GLU A 79 21.46 32.45 -7.67
C GLU A 79 22.44 32.12 -6.53
N PRO A 80 23.23 33.11 -6.10
CA PRO A 80 23.35 34.46 -6.69
C PRO A 80 24.25 34.51 -7.91
N GLN A 81 23.82 35.13 -9.01
CA GLN A 81 24.57 35.20 -10.28
C GLN A 81 25.91 35.95 -10.17
N SER A 82 26.07 36.80 -9.15
CA SER A 82 27.35 37.49 -8.86
C SER A 82 28.46 36.54 -8.41
N ILE A 83 28.14 35.32 -7.98
CA ILE A 83 29.10 34.29 -7.61
C ILE A 83 29.33 33.39 -8.85
N PRO A 84 30.58 33.19 -9.30
CA PRO A 84 30.87 32.34 -10.44
C PRO A 84 30.55 30.87 -10.14
N ALA A 85 30.12 30.11 -11.15
CA ALA A 85 29.94 28.68 -11.05
C ALA A 85 31.28 27.95 -11.12
N LEU A 86 31.51 26.95 -10.27
CA LEU A 86 32.66 26.05 -10.47
C LEU A 86 32.34 25.10 -11.63
N PRO A 87 33.23 24.91 -12.62
CA PRO A 87 32.95 24.07 -13.77
C PRO A 87 32.63 22.63 -13.41
N GLN A 88 31.44 22.17 -13.80
CA GLN A 88 31.01 20.78 -13.65
C GLN A 88 31.65 19.92 -14.75
N ILE A 89 32.26 18.81 -14.37
CA ILE A 89 32.92 17.86 -15.28
C ILE A 89 32.17 16.53 -15.39
N GLY A 90 31.15 16.28 -14.56
CA GLY A 90 30.37 15.05 -14.67
C GLY A 90 29.21 14.97 -13.70
N VAL A 91 28.26 14.09 -14.01
CA VAL A 91 27.20 13.65 -13.16
C VAL A 91 27.07 12.14 -13.26
N LYS A 92 26.87 11.46 -12.12
CA LYS A 92 26.62 10.02 -12.04
C LYS A 92 25.37 9.77 -11.22
N VAL A 93 24.41 9.06 -11.79
CA VAL A 93 23.16 8.65 -11.11
C VAL A 93 23.26 7.16 -10.80
N MET A 94 23.25 6.84 -9.50
CA MET A 94 23.15 5.48 -8.97
C MET A 94 21.75 5.27 -8.37
N PRO A 95 21.35 4.04 -8.04
CA PRO A 95 20.01 3.75 -7.51
C PRO A 95 19.60 4.64 -6.32
N LEU A 96 20.50 4.93 -5.39
CA LEU A 96 20.22 5.71 -4.18
C LEU A 96 20.93 7.06 -4.11
N GLN A 97 21.92 7.28 -4.98
CA GLN A 97 22.79 8.46 -4.90
C GLN A 97 22.98 9.14 -6.26
N THR A 98 23.14 10.45 -6.22
CA THR A 98 23.54 11.28 -7.37
C THR A 98 24.79 12.03 -7.02
N THR A 99 25.86 11.87 -7.80
CA THR A 99 27.15 12.54 -7.60
C THR A 99 27.43 13.52 -8.74
N TYR A 100 27.62 14.79 -8.41
CA TYR A 100 28.18 15.80 -9.30
C TYR A 100 29.66 15.98 -9.00
N THR A 101 30.46 16.10 -10.05
CA THR A 101 31.90 16.36 -9.93
C THR A 101 32.21 17.68 -10.61
N PHE A 102 32.96 18.54 -9.91
CA PHE A 102 33.39 19.85 -10.36
C PHE A 102 34.93 19.89 -10.35
N LYS A 103 35.54 20.64 -11.27
CA LYS A 103 37.00 20.84 -11.33
C LYS A 103 37.34 22.23 -11.88
N GLY A 104 38.12 23.00 -11.16
CA GLY A 104 38.58 24.31 -11.59
C GLY A 104 39.33 25.03 -10.46
N GLU A 105 40.17 26.00 -10.79
CA GLU A 105 40.91 26.81 -9.82
C GLU A 105 41.72 25.98 -8.79
N GLY A 106 42.29 24.85 -9.23
CA GLY A 106 43.01 23.93 -8.34
C GLY A 106 42.14 23.02 -7.49
N LEU A 107 40.84 23.22 -7.51
CA LEU A 107 39.89 22.45 -6.72
C LEU A 107 39.33 21.24 -7.49
N ARG A 108 39.09 20.16 -6.78
CA ARG A 108 38.20 19.06 -7.17
C ARG A 108 37.12 18.90 -6.12
N VAL A 109 35.84 18.98 -6.52
CA VAL A 109 34.70 18.93 -5.61
C VAL A 109 33.74 17.83 -6.06
N SER A 110 33.31 17.00 -5.09
CA SER A 110 32.20 16.07 -5.28
C SER A 110 31.03 16.50 -4.42
N LEU A 111 29.85 16.67 -5.02
CA LEU A 111 28.59 16.98 -4.34
C LEU A 111 27.63 15.77 -4.52
N ILE A 112 27.29 15.12 -3.43
CA ILE A 112 26.56 13.84 -3.42
C ILE A 112 25.22 14.00 -2.72
N PHE A 113 24.11 13.76 -3.44
CA PHE A 113 22.77 13.70 -2.91
C PHE A 113 22.38 12.23 -2.68
N SER A 114 21.98 11.87 -1.47
CA SER A 114 21.72 10.50 -1.04
C SER A 114 20.36 10.40 -0.35
N THR A 115 19.40 9.71 -0.98
CA THR A 115 18.08 9.42 -0.38
C THR A 115 17.99 7.94 -0.01
N ALA A 116 17.77 7.64 1.27
CA ALA A 116 17.93 6.31 1.83
C ALA A 116 16.69 5.41 1.57
N LYS A 117 16.41 5.06 0.31
CA LYS A 117 15.36 4.11 -0.07
C LYS A 117 15.86 2.65 0.06
N LEU A 118 16.31 2.31 1.28
CA LEU A 118 16.77 0.97 1.67
C LEU A 118 15.57 0.08 2.01
N THR A 119 15.23 -0.84 1.15
CA THR A 119 14.03 -1.67 1.24
C THR A 119 14.12 -2.79 2.30
N ASP A 120 15.30 -3.04 2.85
CA ASP A 120 15.51 -3.93 4.00
C ASP A 120 15.25 -3.25 5.37
N ASP A 121 14.89 -1.95 5.36
CA ASP A 121 14.71 -1.13 6.55
C ASP A 121 13.62 -0.06 6.31
N LEU A 122 12.35 -0.44 6.52
CA LEU A 122 11.22 0.44 6.25
C LEU A 122 11.19 1.69 7.15
N GLU A 123 11.84 1.65 8.32
CA GLU A 123 12.01 2.82 9.18
C GLU A 123 12.86 3.88 8.49
N VAL A 124 14.05 3.52 8.02
CA VAL A 124 14.96 4.41 7.28
C VAL A 124 14.36 4.78 5.92
N PHE A 125 13.76 3.82 5.21
CA PHE A 125 13.11 4.02 3.91
C PHE A 125 12.05 5.11 3.93
N SER A 126 11.25 5.17 4.99
CA SER A 126 10.11 6.09 5.11
C SER A 126 10.47 7.50 5.59
N ARG A 127 11.68 7.69 6.12
CA ARG A 127 12.13 9.01 6.59
C ARG A 127 12.23 10.00 5.41
N PRO A 128 11.60 11.16 5.49
CA PRO A 128 11.63 12.18 4.44
C PRO A 128 12.93 13.01 4.53
N VAL A 129 14.07 12.34 4.36
CA VAL A 129 15.41 12.92 4.52
C VAL A 129 16.27 12.60 3.31
N THR A 130 16.98 13.62 2.79
CA THR A 130 18.07 13.47 1.83
C THR A 130 19.35 14.02 2.44
N TYR A 131 20.38 13.20 2.51
CA TYR A 131 21.72 13.61 2.92
C TYR A 131 22.47 14.23 1.75
N VAL A 132 23.14 15.35 2.01
CA VAL A 132 24.00 16.00 1.03
C VAL A 132 25.42 16.04 1.58
N THR A 133 26.35 15.39 0.87
CA THR A 133 27.75 15.32 1.26
C THR A 133 28.58 16.07 0.23
N THR A 134 29.49 16.93 0.67
CA THR A 134 30.45 17.65 -0.17
C THR A 134 31.85 17.22 0.22
N ARG A 135 32.65 16.78 -0.76
CA ARG A 135 34.07 16.47 -0.60
C ARG A 135 34.89 17.46 -1.42
N VAL A 136 35.90 18.04 -0.80
CA VAL A 136 36.75 19.06 -1.43
C VAL A 136 38.21 18.66 -1.32
N GLU A 137 38.89 18.62 -2.48
CA GLU A 137 40.33 18.44 -2.59
C GLU A 137 40.96 19.73 -3.19
N GLY A 138 42.16 20.07 -2.76
CA GLY A 138 42.91 21.20 -3.28
C GLY A 138 42.67 22.55 -2.57
N ALA A 139 41.97 22.56 -1.44
CA ALA A 139 41.82 23.75 -0.56
C ALA A 139 42.47 23.54 0.78
N ASN A 140 43.06 24.61 1.33
CA ASN A 140 43.59 24.59 2.70
C ASN A 140 42.46 24.84 3.73
N GLU A 141 41.59 25.81 3.45
CA GLU A 141 40.44 26.14 4.25
C GLU A 141 39.18 26.27 3.37
N TRP A 142 38.08 25.70 3.78
CA TRP A 142 36.84 25.85 3.04
C TRP A 142 35.61 25.73 3.94
N LYS A 143 34.51 26.33 3.47
CA LYS A 143 33.19 26.23 4.09
C LYS A 143 32.10 26.12 3.05
N LEU A 144 31.04 25.42 3.41
CA LEU A 144 29.86 25.25 2.61
C LEU A 144 28.73 26.14 3.13
N ASN A 145 27.97 26.78 2.22
CA ASN A 145 26.71 27.42 2.55
C ASN A 145 25.60 26.75 1.72
N ALA A 146 24.47 26.50 2.36
CA ALA A 146 23.30 25.95 1.72
C ALA A 146 22.06 26.77 2.07
N SER A 147 21.14 26.92 1.14
CA SER A 147 19.86 27.58 1.37
C SER A 147 18.74 26.89 0.59
N ILE A 148 17.54 26.98 1.10
CA ILE A 148 16.31 26.44 0.51
C ILE A 148 15.26 27.53 0.39
N SER A 149 14.41 27.42 -0.63
CA SER A 149 13.28 28.33 -0.83
C SER A 149 12.04 27.88 -0.06
N SER A 150 11.17 28.83 0.31
CA SER A 150 9.82 28.58 0.80
C SER A 150 8.97 27.72 -0.16
N ALA A 151 9.29 27.74 -1.44
CA ALA A 151 8.64 26.91 -2.46
C ALA A 151 8.76 25.38 -2.22
N LEU A 152 9.63 24.93 -1.29
CA LEU A 152 9.65 23.55 -0.84
C LEU A 152 8.50 23.22 0.13
N ALA A 153 7.87 24.25 0.74
CA ALA A 153 6.86 24.08 1.78
C ALA A 153 5.48 24.66 1.41
N THR A 154 5.35 25.32 0.27
CA THR A 154 4.06 25.89 -0.18
C THR A 154 3.98 26.01 -1.69
N ASN A 155 2.73 25.90 -2.21
CA ASN A 155 2.39 26.18 -3.61
C ASN A 155 2.01 27.67 -3.82
N ASP A 156 1.80 28.41 -2.76
CA ASP A 156 1.27 29.76 -2.77
C ASP A 156 2.40 30.77 -2.48
N ASP A 157 2.87 31.47 -3.50
CA ASP A 157 3.94 32.47 -3.37
C ASP A 157 3.55 33.68 -2.49
N LYS A 158 2.24 33.85 -2.20
CA LYS A 158 1.73 34.90 -1.33
C LYS A 158 1.49 34.43 0.10
N ALA A 159 1.74 33.13 0.41
CA ALA A 159 1.55 32.59 1.74
C ALA A 159 2.44 33.31 2.77
N GLN A 160 1.87 33.64 3.91
CA GLN A 160 2.68 34.07 5.06
C GLN A 160 3.45 32.86 5.61
N MET A 161 4.77 32.99 5.62
CA MET A 161 5.66 31.94 6.07
C MET A 161 6.11 32.18 7.51
N ALA A 162 6.26 31.07 8.24
CA ALA A 162 6.93 31.03 9.54
C ALA A 162 8.27 30.29 9.37
N THR A 163 9.31 30.83 10.00
CA THR A 163 10.62 30.19 10.08
C THR A 163 10.96 29.93 11.54
N ASN A 164 11.60 28.82 11.81
CA ASN A 164 12.14 28.50 13.11
C ASN A 164 13.62 28.11 12.97
N ARG A 165 14.41 28.46 14.00
CA ARG A 165 15.84 28.14 14.11
C ARG A 165 16.05 27.36 15.40
N CYS A 166 16.76 26.25 15.31
CA CYS A 166 17.12 25.42 16.44
C CYS A 166 18.46 24.72 16.20
N THR A 167 18.81 23.83 17.07
CA THR A 167 19.99 22.96 16.93
C THR A 167 19.54 21.51 16.99
N VAL A 168 20.02 20.70 16.07
CA VAL A 168 19.77 19.26 16.02
C VAL A 168 21.10 18.54 16.17
N VAL A 169 21.34 17.89 17.30
CA VAL A 169 22.61 17.20 17.63
C VAL A 169 23.85 18.08 17.38
N GLY A 170 23.79 19.35 17.80
CA GLY A 170 24.87 20.33 17.60
C GLY A 170 24.94 20.97 16.21
N PHE A 171 24.11 20.57 15.23
CA PHE A 171 24.05 21.22 13.93
C PHE A 171 23.04 22.36 13.94
N PRO A 172 23.36 23.53 13.33
CA PRO A 172 22.36 24.55 13.10
C PRO A 172 21.23 23.99 12.22
N ALA A 173 20.01 24.21 12.62
CA ALA A 173 18.83 23.76 11.87
C ALA A 173 17.84 24.90 11.67
N MET A 174 17.18 24.88 10.52
CA MET A 174 16.16 25.85 10.16
C MET A 174 14.99 25.12 9.49
N SER A 175 13.78 25.50 9.88
CA SER A 175 12.56 25.10 9.19
C SER A 175 11.82 26.31 8.62
N ILE A 176 11.07 26.06 7.54
CA ILE A 176 10.18 27.02 6.90
C ILE A 176 8.87 26.31 6.53
N GLY A 177 7.74 26.92 6.91
CA GLY A 177 6.40 26.41 6.60
C GLY A 177 5.39 27.53 6.62
N ARG A 178 4.15 27.24 6.24
CA ARG A 178 3.07 28.24 6.33
C ARG A 178 2.80 28.61 7.78
N LYS A 179 2.54 29.90 8.04
CA LYS A 179 2.12 30.37 9.36
C LYS A 179 0.79 29.74 9.76
N GLU A 180 -0.17 29.68 8.84
CA GLU A 180 -1.42 28.96 9.00
C GLU A 180 -1.32 27.61 8.29
N GLN A 181 -1.39 26.53 9.05
CA GLN A 181 -1.41 25.17 8.52
C GLN A 181 -2.77 24.88 7.89
N ARG A 182 -2.77 24.17 6.77
CA ARG A 182 -3.98 23.71 6.08
C ARG A 182 -4.25 22.24 6.35
N PRO A 183 -5.50 21.77 6.29
CA PRO A 183 -5.80 20.36 6.33
C PRO A 183 -5.28 19.66 5.07
N LEU A 184 -5.17 18.32 5.12
CA LEU A 184 -4.94 17.51 3.94
C LEU A 184 -6.03 17.81 2.90
N ALA A 185 -5.62 18.15 1.69
CA ALA A 185 -6.54 18.42 0.60
C ALA A 185 -5.90 18.09 -0.76
N TYR A 186 -6.70 17.64 -1.69
CA TYR A 186 -6.30 17.62 -3.09
C TYR A 186 -6.32 19.03 -3.67
N SER A 187 -5.24 19.46 -4.28
CA SER A 187 -5.09 20.79 -4.85
C SER A 187 -4.60 20.78 -6.31
N GLY A 188 -4.67 19.63 -6.95
CA GLY A 188 -4.26 19.41 -8.34
C GLY A 188 -3.19 18.32 -8.48
N ASP A 189 -3.05 17.76 -9.68
CA ASP A 189 -2.12 16.67 -9.94
C ASP A 189 -0.65 17.07 -9.88
N ARG A 190 -0.32 18.31 -10.31
CA ARG A 190 1.04 18.86 -10.35
C ARG A 190 1.43 19.73 -9.17
N VAL A 191 0.62 19.84 -8.13
CA VAL A 191 0.91 20.68 -6.99
C VAL A 191 1.73 19.94 -5.93
N ARG A 192 2.41 20.73 -5.11
CA ARG A 192 3.22 20.30 -3.98
C ARG A 192 2.41 20.34 -2.68
N CYS A 193 2.98 19.81 -1.61
CA CYS A 193 2.40 19.94 -0.29
C CYS A 193 2.30 21.42 0.15
N ASP A 194 1.22 21.77 0.83
CA ASP A 194 0.92 23.11 1.30
C ASP A 194 0.60 23.17 2.81
N TRP A 195 0.95 22.12 3.57
CA TRP A 195 0.64 21.98 5.00
C TRP A 195 1.79 21.48 5.86
N GLY A 196 3.01 21.45 5.34
CA GLY A 196 4.18 20.92 6.02
C GLY A 196 5.27 21.94 6.24
N TYR A 197 6.42 21.44 6.66
CA TYR A 197 7.63 22.23 6.95
C TYR A 197 8.83 21.64 6.20
N ALA A 198 9.50 22.47 5.38
CA ALA A 198 10.80 22.12 4.83
C ALA A 198 11.90 22.45 5.83
N TRP A 199 12.90 21.58 5.93
CA TRP A 199 14.00 21.69 6.88
C TRP A 199 15.36 21.62 6.19
N LEU A 200 16.27 22.46 6.70
CA LEU A 200 17.70 22.41 6.40
C LEU A 200 18.44 22.20 7.72
N VAL A 201 19.18 21.10 7.84
CA VAL A 201 20.00 20.78 9.02
C VAL A 201 21.47 20.75 8.64
N GLY A 202 22.26 21.65 9.16
CA GLY A 202 23.65 21.92 8.76
C GLY A 202 23.77 23.18 7.92
N PRO A 203 24.88 23.40 7.19
CA PRO A 203 26.00 22.46 7.01
C PRO A 203 26.88 22.28 8.26
N SER A 204 27.56 21.13 8.32
CA SER A 204 28.62 20.87 9.28
C SER A 204 29.83 21.77 9.00
N ALA A 205 30.69 21.98 9.99
CA ALA A 205 32.04 22.42 9.72
C ALA A 205 32.78 21.41 8.83
N ALA A 206 33.68 21.88 7.99
CA ALA A 206 34.55 21.02 7.19
C ALA A 206 35.46 20.21 8.11
N LYS A 207 35.49 18.90 7.92
CA LYS A 207 36.37 17.99 8.65
C LYS A 207 36.84 16.88 7.72
N ASP A 208 38.15 16.60 7.74
CA ASP A 208 38.77 15.55 6.91
C ASP A 208 38.40 15.66 5.40
N GLY A 209 38.31 16.90 4.88
CA GLY A 209 37.93 17.17 3.48
C GLY A 209 36.44 17.00 3.17
N GLU A 210 35.58 16.77 4.16
CA GLU A 210 34.14 16.54 4.01
C GLU A 210 33.29 17.50 4.84
N ALA A 211 32.20 17.98 4.28
CA ALA A 211 31.11 18.62 5.00
C ALA A 211 29.77 18.08 4.51
N HIS A 212 28.76 18.16 5.36
CA HIS A 212 27.45 17.60 5.04
C HIS A 212 26.32 18.44 5.65
N PHE A 213 25.15 18.32 5.02
CA PHE A 213 23.88 18.81 5.53
C PHE A 213 22.76 17.86 5.15
N MET A 214 21.56 18.08 5.70
CA MET A 214 20.37 17.30 5.36
C MET A 214 19.26 18.25 4.90
N LEU A 215 18.53 17.81 3.89
CA LEU A 215 17.24 18.34 3.47
C LEU A 215 16.15 17.40 4.00
N ALA A 216 15.14 17.95 4.65
CA ALA A 216 14.04 17.14 5.18
C ALA A 216 12.71 17.87 5.04
N TYR A 217 11.61 17.12 5.13
CA TYR A 217 10.25 17.64 5.01
C TYR A 217 9.32 16.94 5.98
N ASP A 218 8.67 17.71 6.85
CA ASP A 218 7.61 17.23 7.73
C ASP A 218 6.26 17.51 7.08
N ASP A 219 5.57 16.49 6.61
CA ASP A 219 4.22 16.58 6.07
C ASP A 219 3.13 16.56 7.16
N VAL A 220 3.51 16.43 8.43
CA VAL A 220 2.64 16.36 9.62
C VAL A 220 1.62 15.21 9.54
N LYS A 221 0.88 15.12 8.44
CA LYS A 221 -0.08 14.09 8.08
C LYS A 221 0.26 13.56 6.70
N ALA A 222 0.36 12.26 6.54
CA ALA A 222 0.87 11.66 5.31
C ALA A 222 -0.22 11.45 4.25
N ILE A 223 -1.27 10.72 4.63
CA ILE A 223 -2.37 10.26 3.75
C ILE A 223 -3.67 10.34 4.55
N GLN A 224 -4.75 10.65 3.88
CA GLN A 224 -6.08 10.40 4.43
C GLN A 224 -6.66 9.14 3.80
N PHE A 225 -7.02 8.15 4.60
CA PHE A 225 -7.62 6.91 4.15
C PHE A 225 -8.96 6.70 4.83
N PHE A 226 -10.03 6.58 4.06
CA PHE A 226 -11.41 6.55 4.55
C PHE A 226 -11.73 7.69 5.56
N GLY A 227 -11.28 8.91 5.24
CA GLY A 227 -11.51 10.09 6.09
C GLY A 227 -10.57 10.24 7.27
N GLU A 228 -9.67 9.29 7.50
CA GLU A 228 -8.70 9.34 8.57
C GLU A 228 -7.32 9.75 8.13
N ASP A 229 -6.75 10.69 8.86
CA ASP A 229 -5.38 11.12 8.66
C ASP A 229 -4.40 10.08 9.23
N LEU A 230 -3.71 9.38 8.35
CA LEU A 230 -2.69 8.40 8.71
C LEU A 230 -1.32 9.08 8.85
N PRO A 231 -0.50 8.68 9.84
CA PRO A 231 0.87 9.13 9.96
C PRO A 231 1.75 8.45 8.91
N ALA A 232 2.86 9.08 8.55
CA ALA A 232 3.95 8.40 7.86
C ALA A 232 4.47 7.23 8.71
N TRP A 233 4.98 6.20 8.06
CA TRP A 233 5.43 4.96 8.73
C TRP A 233 6.45 5.19 9.84
N TRP A 234 7.43 6.08 9.63
CA TRP A 234 8.44 6.42 10.63
C TRP A 234 7.84 7.05 11.90
N ARG A 235 6.64 7.65 11.81
CA ARG A 235 5.93 8.33 12.93
C ARG A 235 4.92 7.41 13.65
N ARG A 236 4.72 6.17 13.21
CA ARG A 236 3.66 5.26 13.71
C ARG A 236 3.69 5.04 15.23
N ASP A 237 4.88 5.06 15.83
CA ASP A 237 5.06 4.87 17.26
C ASP A 237 5.10 6.20 18.05
N GLY A 238 4.61 7.31 17.45
CA GLY A 238 4.54 8.63 18.07
C GLY A 238 5.84 9.42 18.08
N LEU A 239 6.85 9.01 17.30
CA LEU A 239 8.12 9.72 17.20
C LEU A 239 7.90 11.15 16.68
N SER A 240 8.46 12.15 17.35
CA SER A 240 8.42 13.53 16.88
C SER A 240 9.34 13.72 15.67
N PHE A 241 9.09 14.79 14.90
CA PHE A 241 9.95 15.09 13.74
C PHE A 241 11.39 15.43 14.17
N THR A 242 11.54 16.13 15.28
CA THR A 242 12.86 16.47 15.85
C THR A 242 13.63 15.21 16.27
N ASP A 243 12.98 14.26 16.96
CA ASP A 243 13.60 12.99 17.33
C ASP A 243 14.02 12.17 16.10
N MET A 244 13.21 12.20 15.03
CA MET A 244 13.56 11.56 13.76
C MET A 244 14.78 12.22 13.11
N LEU A 245 14.88 13.58 13.14
CA LEU A 245 16.04 14.29 12.64
C LEU A 245 17.31 13.96 13.46
N GLU A 246 17.19 13.88 14.78
CA GLU A 246 18.30 13.50 15.68
C GLU A 246 18.80 12.09 15.35
N LYS A 247 17.90 11.14 15.18
CA LYS A 247 18.24 9.78 14.70
C LYS A 247 18.93 9.81 13.34
N ALA A 248 18.39 10.58 12.38
CA ALA A 248 18.96 10.68 11.04
C ALA A 248 20.39 11.26 11.07
N VAL A 249 20.66 12.25 11.93
CA VAL A 249 22.04 12.78 12.13
C VAL A 249 22.94 11.71 12.75
N ALA A 250 22.50 11.07 13.83
CA ALA A 250 23.30 10.08 14.55
C ALA A 250 23.65 8.85 13.68
N GLU A 251 22.73 8.38 12.88
CA GLU A 251 22.85 7.20 12.03
C GLU A 251 23.47 7.49 10.66
N ARG A 252 23.69 8.77 10.29
CA ARG A 252 24.11 9.20 8.94
C ARG A 252 25.27 8.38 8.37
N ALA A 253 26.36 8.26 9.11
CA ALA A 253 27.56 7.58 8.62
C ALA A 253 27.30 6.09 8.31
N ALA A 254 26.54 5.42 9.16
CA ALA A 254 26.13 4.02 8.96
C ALA A 254 25.19 3.88 7.76
N ILE A 255 24.23 4.80 7.61
CA ILE A 255 23.29 4.82 6.47
C ILE A 255 24.07 5.03 5.17
N LEU A 256 24.92 6.05 5.07
CA LEU A 256 25.69 6.33 3.85
C LEU A 256 26.55 5.14 3.43
N LYS A 257 27.20 4.47 4.38
CA LYS A 257 27.95 3.22 4.09
C LYS A 257 27.07 2.12 3.52
N ARG A 258 25.82 1.96 4.02
CA ARG A 258 24.85 1.02 3.47
C ARG A 258 24.44 1.40 2.05
N LEU A 259 24.26 2.71 1.78
CA LEU A 259 23.89 3.20 0.44
C LEU A 259 25.00 2.92 -0.58
N ASP A 260 26.25 3.18 -0.22
CA ASP A 260 27.43 2.90 -1.09
C ASP A 260 27.50 1.40 -1.44
N ALA A 261 27.33 0.53 -0.44
CA ALA A 261 27.35 -0.91 -0.65
C ALA A 261 26.17 -1.38 -1.52
N PHE A 262 24.98 -0.88 -1.24
CA PHE A 262 23.77 -1.22 -1.99
C PHE A 262 23.85 -0.76 -3.45
N ASP A 263 24.25 0.49 -3.69
CA ASP A 263 24.40 1.04 -5.04
C ASP A 263 25.40 0.24 -5.86
N ALA A 264 26.56 -0.08 -5.30
CA ALA A 264 27.58 -0.87 -5.98
C ALA A 264 27.09 -2.27 -6.33
N GLU A 265 26.43 -2.94 -5.39
CA GLU A 265 25.92 -4.31 -5.56
C GLU A 265 24.78 -4.35 -6.58
N LEU A 266 23.76 -3.50 -6.40
CA LEU A 266 22.60 -3.49 -7.30
C LEU A 266 23.03 -3.13 -8.73
N TYR A 267 23.89 -2.13 -8.90
CA TYR A 267 24.39 -1.77 -10.23
C TYR A 267 25.11 -2.93 -10.93
N ALA A 268 25.98 -3.62 -10.22
CA ALA A 268 26.69 -4.79 -10.76
C ALA A 268 25.72 -5.93 -11.15
N ASP A 269 24.69 -6.19 -10.36
CA ASP A 269 23.67 -7.19 -10.68
C ASP A 269 22.79 -6.78 -11.86
N LEU A 270 22.44 -5.50 -11.97
CA LEU A 270 21.73 -4.96 -13.15
C LEU A 270 22.57 -5.11 -14.43
N VAL A 271 23.89 -4.83 -14.37
CA VAL A 271 24.81 -5.06 -15.48
C VAL A 271 24.85 -6.54 -15.88
N LYS A 272 24.90 -7.43 -14.90
CA LYS A 272 24.90 -8.87 -15.14
C LYS A 272 23.63 -9.35 -15.86
N VAL A 273 22.48 -8.81 -15.49
CA VAL A 273 21.18 -9.20 -16.08
C VAL A 273 20.99 -8.59 -17.47
N GLY A 274 21.20 -7.29 -17.62
CA GLY A 274 20.82 -6.56 -18.83
C GLY A 274 21.92 -5.72 -19.50
N GLY A 275 23.15 -5.69 -18.96
CA GLY A 275 24.25 -4.86 -19.47
C GLY A 275 24.22 -3.43 -18.94
N GLU A 276 25.27 -2.66 -19.28
CA GLU A 276 25.50 -1.30 -18.76
C GLU A 276 24.36 -0.32 -19.08
N LYS A 277 23.80 -0.38 -20.28
CA LYS A 277 22.70 0.51 -20.69
C LYS A 277 21.44 0.24 -19.87
N TYR A 278 21.10 -1.04 -19.67
CA TYR A 278 20.00 -1.43 -18.80
C TYR A 278 20.24 -0.99 -17.36
N ALA A 279 21.44 -1.22 -16.82
CA ALA A 279 21.79 -0.81 -15.46
C ALA A 279 21.66 0.70 -15.24
N THR A 280 22.03 1.50 -16.25
CA THR A 280 21.87 2.95 -16.23
C THR A 280 20.40 3.36 -16.17
N LEU A 281 19.55 2.78 -17.02
CA LEU A 281 18.11 3.04 -17.05
C LEU A 281 17.42 2.62 -15.73
N ALA A 282 17.75 1.44 -15.22
CA ALA A 282 17.20 0.92 -13.97
C ALA A 282 17.66 1.77 -12.75
N SER A 283 18.91 2.26 -12.74
CA SER A 283 19.40 3.18 -11.70
C SER A 283 18.62 4.50 -11.69
N LEU A 284 18.29 5.04 -12.86
CA LEU A 284 17.47 6.24 -12.98
C LEU A 284 16.03 6.01 -12.49
N ALA A 285 15.46 4.85 -12.80
CA ALA A 285 14.10 4.49 -12.43
C ALA A 285 13.94 4.18 -10.93
N TYR A 286 14.96 3.62 -10.26
CA TYR A 286 14.86 3.07 -8.92
C TYR A 286 14.27 4.05 -7.91
N ARG A 287 14.90 5.23 -7.76
CA ARG A 287 14.42 6.26 -6.83
C ARG A 287 13.15 6.95 -7.30
N GLN A 288 12.97 7.13 -8.61
CA GLN A 288 11.78 7.76 -9.17
C GLN A 288 10.51 6.99 -8.80
N THR A 289 10.54 5.67 -8.92
CA THR A 289 9.41 4.81 -8.57
C THR A 289 9.01 4.99 -7.11
N PHE A 290 9.98 4.95 -6.19
CA PHE A 290 9.69 5.12 -4.76
C PHE A 290 9.30 6.55 -4.40
N ALA A 291 9.86 7.56 -5.07
CA ALA A 291 9.52 8.96 -4.87
C ALA A 291 8.10 9.33 -5.32
N ALA A 292 7.46 8.48 -6.13
CA ALA A 292 6.06 8.64 -6.51
C ALA A 292 5.09 7.97 -5.53
N CYS A 293 5.57 7.50 -4.37
CA CYS A 293 4.78 6.76 -3.39
C CYS A 293 5.01 7.26 -1.97
N LYS A 294 4.02 7.01 -1.09
CA LYS A 294 4.08 7.34 0.34
C LYS A 294 3.79 6.11 1.20
N LEU A 295 4.68 5.82 2.15
CA LEU A 295 4.49 4.77 3.13
C LEU A 295 3.88 5.35 4.40
N ALA A 296 2.68 4.89 4.75
CA ALA A 296 1.92 5.26 5.93
C ALA A 296 1.69 4.04 6.83
N ALA A 297 1.22 4.28 8.04
CA ALA A 297 0.77 3.25 8.95
C ALA A 297 -0.74 3.34 9.16
N ASP A 298 -1.43 2.20 9.13
CA ASP A 298 -2.83 2.13 9.51
C ASP A 298 -3.02 2.17 11.04
N ARG A 299 -4.26 2.05 11.49
CA ARG A 299 -4.60 2.08 12.93
C ARG A 299 -4.10 0.87 13.70
N ASN A 300 -3.74 -0.21 13.02
CA ASN A 300 -3.16 -1.40 13.63
C ASN A 300 -1.64 -1.51 13.40
N ASN A 301 -1.00 -0.38 13.10
CA ASN A 301 0.43 -0.30 12.79
C ASN A 301 0.87 -1.24 11.64
N GLN A 302 -0.05 -1.52 10.69
CA GLN A 302 0.30 -2.22 9.46
C GLN A 302 0.75 -1.22 8.40
N PRO A 303 1.74 -1.57 7.57
CA PRO A 303 2.19 -0.69 6.51
C PRO A 303 1.12 -0.61 5.41
N LEU A 304 0.82 0.62 4.98
CA LEU A 304 0.05 0.92 3.77
C LEU A 304 0.91 1.77 2.84
N TYR A 305 0.98 1.40 1.55
CA TYR A 305 1.85 2.07 0.59
C TYR A 305 1.04 2.60 -0.58
N PHE A 306 0.99 3.92 -0.70
CA PHE A 306 0.14 4.61 -1.65
C PHE A 306 0.97 5.24 -2.76
N SER A 307 0.69 4.88 -4.01
CA SER A 307 1.22 5.57 -5.18
C SER A 307 0.41 6.82 -5.49
N LYS A 308 1.07 7.87 -6.00
CA LYS A 308 0.44 8.99 -6.69
C LYS A 308 0.67 8.82 -8.18
N GLU A 309 -0.36 8.99 -8.99
CA GLU A 309 -0.23 8.88 -10.43
C GLU A 309 0.60 10.01 -11.09
N GLN A 310 1.01 11.01 -10.30
CA GLN A 310 1.83 12.14 -10.73
C GLN A 310 1.15 12.96 -11.85
N ASP A 311 1.80 13.10 -13.01
CA ASP A 311 1.39 13.95 -14.11
C ASP A 311 0.40 13.25 -15.07
N SER A 312 -0.78 12.94 -14.58
CA SER A 312 -1.88 12.39 -15.35
C SER A 312 -3.19 12.97 -14.82
N ASN A 313 -3.72 12.41 -13.73
CA ASN A 313 -4.96 12.83 -13.09
C ASN A 313 -4.83 13.00 -11.56
N GLY A 314 -3.65 12.72 -11.02
CA GLY A 314 -3.35 12.82 -9.59
C GLY A 314 -4.01 11.77 -8.72
N CYS A 315 -4.54 10.68 -9.28
CA CYS A 315 -5.16 9.61 -8.51
C CYS A 315 -4.18 8.94 -7.54
N ILE A 316 -4.72 8.39 -6.46
CA ILE A 316 -3.99 7.67 -5.43
C ILE A 316 -4.36 6.19 -5.44
N GLY A 317 -3.35 5.32 -5.34
CA GLY A 317 -3.56 3.87 -5.32
C GLY A 317 -4.20 3.35 -6.60
N THR A 318 -3.87 3.96 -7.74
CA THR A 318 -4.38 3.61 -9.05
C THR A 318 -3.88 2.23 -9.47
N VAL A 319 -4.78 1.32 -9.80
CA VAL A 319 -4.45 -0.10 -10.01
C VAL A 319 -3.71 -0.34 -11.32
N ASP A 320 -4.03 0.38 -12.39
CA ASP A 320 -3.30 0.31 -13.66
C ASP A 320 -1.93 1.02 -13.60
N ILE A 321 -1.64 1.77 -12.54
CA ILE A 321 -0.32 2.29 -12.19
C ILE A 321 0.44 1.32 -11.29
N LEU A 322 -0.26 0.72 -10.33
CA LEU A 322 0.29 -0.29 -9.43
C LEU A 322 0.83 -1.51 -10.22
N TYR A 323 0.12 -1.94 -11.23
CA TYR A 323 0.49 -3.09 -12.04
C TYR A 323 1.83 -2.93 -12.77
N PRO A 324 2.07 -1.88 -13.57
CA PRO A 324 3.37 -1.67 -14.21
C PRO A 324 4.51 -1.39 -13.24
N GLN A 325 4.27 -0.79 -12.06
CA GLN A 325 5.33 -0.58 -11.06
C GLN A 325 5.62 -1.82 -10.19
N SER A 326 4.73 -2.81 -10.18
CA SER A 326 4.82 -4.00 -9.32
C SER A 326 6.14 -4.78 -9.44
N PRO A 327 6.81 -4.88 -10.60
CA PRO A 327 8.09 -5.57 -10.69
C PRO A 327 9.14 -5.06 -9.71
N GLN A 328 9.25 -3.74 -9.52
CA GLN A 328 10.21 -3.20 -8.56
C GLN A 328 9.85 -3.54 -7.11
N MET A 329 8.56 -3.50 -6.75
CA MET A 329 8.10 -3.85 -5.40
C MET A 329 8.34 -5.34 -5.10
N LEU A 330 7.94 -6.21 -6.03
CA LEU A 330 8.14 -7.66 -5.93
C LEU A 330 9.63 -8.04 -5.85
N PHE A 331 10.47 -7.31 -6.58
CA PHE A 331 11.91 -7.49 -6.57
C PHE A 331 12.54 -7.02 -5.25
N ALA A 332 12.25 -5.78 -4.84
CA ALA A 332 13.01 -5.10 -3.79
C ALA A 332 12.46 -5.35 -2.37
N CYS A 333 11.12 -5.47 -2.21
CA CYS A 333 10.47 -5.63 -0.91
C CYS A 333 9.02 -6.13 -1.06
N PRO A 334 8.76 -7.43 -0.96
CA PRO A 334 7.40 -7.99 -1.01
C PRO A 334 6.43 -7.36 -0.02
N THR A 335 6.90 -6.93 1.16
CA THR A 335 6.07 -6.20 2.13
C THR A 335 5.52 -4.88 1.56
N LEU A 336 6.29 -4.14 0.76
CA LEU A 336 5.77 -2.95 0.07
C LEU A 336 4.72 -3.30 -0.99
N MET A 337 4.90 -4.43 -1.69
CA MET A 337 3.88 -4.92 -2.62
C MET A 337 2.58 -5.27 -1.89
N ARG A 338 2.66 -6.00 -0.79
CA ARG A 338 1.51 -6.29 0.08
C ARG A 338 0.84 -5.02 0.59
N ALA A 339 1.62 -4.06 1.08
CA ALA A 339 1.16 -2.78 1.58
C ALA A 339 0.47 -1.92 0.50
N MET A 340 0.82 -2.12 -0.78
CA MET A 340 0.22 -1.44 -1.93
C MET A 340 -1.10 -2.10 -2.35
N LEU A 341 -1.19 -3.42 -2.31
CA LEU A 341 -2.42 -4.16 -2.61
C LEU A 341 -3.48 -4.02 -1.53
N ALA A 342 -3.07 -3.93 -0.26
CA ALA A 342 -3.98 -3.92 0.88
C ALA A 342 -5.04 -2.80 0.82
N PRO A 343 -4.73 -1.52 0.57
CA PRO A 343 -5.75 -0.47 0.50
C PRO A 343 -6.80 -0.71 -0.59
N VAL A 344 -6.38 -1.23 -1.74
CA VAL A 344 -7.28 -1.55 -2.85
C VAL A 344 -8.22 -2.69 -2.47
N LEU A 345 -7.69 -3.73 -1.83
CA LEU A 345 -8.46 -4.89 -1.36
C LEU A 345 -9.44 -4.49 -0.24
N VAL A 346 -9.01 -3.62 0.68
CA VAL A 346 -9.90 -3.02 1.70
C VAL A 346 -11.09 -2.35 1.03
N TYR A 347 -10.81 -1.44 0.09
CA TYR A 347 -11.84 -0.68 -0.58
C TYR A 347 -12.76 -1.56 -1.44
N ALA A 348 -12.20 -2.49 -2.22
CA ALA A 348 -12.96 -3.42 -3.05
C ALA A 348 -13.85 -4.39 -2.25
N SER A 349 -13.48 -4.67 -1.01
CA SER A 349 -14.25 -5.50 -0.09
C SER A 349 -15.23 -4.70 0.78
N HIS A 350 -15.15 -3.36 0.72
CA HIS A 350 -16.03 -2.48 1.48
C HIS A 350 -17.42 -2.43 0.83
N PRO A 351 -18.52 -2.40 1.61
CA PRO A 351 -19.90 -2.33 1.08
C PRO A 351 -20.16 -1.15 0.15
N ARG A 352 -19.38 -0.08 0.23
CA ARG A 352 -19.46 1.08 -0.66
C ARG A 352 -19.05 0.78 -2.11
N TRP A 353 -18.23 -0.28 -2.35
CA TRP A 353 -17.85 -0.70 -3.69
C TRP A 353 -18.86 -1.71 -4.24
N PRO A 354 -19.80 -1.30 -5.09
CA PRO A 354 -20.92 -2.16 -5.50
C PRO A 354 -20.58 -3.09 -6.67
N TRP A 355 -19.42 -2.92 -7.30
CA TRP A 355 -19.09 -3.57 -8.56
C TRP A 355 -18.43 -4.96 -8.36
N PRO A 356 -18.66 -5.92 -9.27
CA PRO A 356 -18.08 -7.25 -9.19
C PRO A 356 -16.63 -7.33 -9.70
N PHE A 357 -15.98 -6.21 -9.95
CA PHE A 357 -14.62 -6.07 -10.47
C PHE A 357 -13.79 -5.12 -9.60
N ALA A 358 -12.48 -5.07 -9.83
CA ALA A 358 -11.57 -4.25 -9.05
C ALA A 358 -11.75 -2.75 -9.36
N PRO A 359 -11.58 -1.86 -8.35
CA PRO A 359 -11.60 -0.42 -8.56
C PRO A 359 -10.39 0.06 -9.35
N HIS A 360 -10.52 1.20 -10.03
CA HIS A 360 -9.42 1.85 -10.73
C HIS A 360 -8.49 2.59 -9.76
N ASP A 361 -9.02 3.36 -8.82
CA ASP A 361 -8.27 4.19 -7.86
C ASP A 361 -8.96 4.25 -6.49
N LEU A 362 -8.31 4.90 -5.54
CA LEU A 362 -8.85 5.13 -4.19
C LEU A 362 -9.22 6.59 -3.94
N GLY A 363 -9.01 7.48 -4.91
CA GLY A 363 -9.26 8.91 -4.78
C GLY A 363 -8.21 9.75 -5.50
N GLN A 364 -7.97 10.97 -5.01
CA GLN A 364 -6.94 11.87 -5.51
C GLN A 364 -5.96 12.21 -4.39
N TYR A 365 -4.67 12.00 -4.66
CA TYR A 365 -3.60 12.13 -3.69
C TYR A 365 -3.61 13.49 -2.95
N PRO A 366 -3.58 13.56 -1.62
CA PRO A 366 -3.32 12.48 -0.65
C PRO A 366 -4.58 11.83 -0.05
N LEU A 367 -5.76 11.98 -0.66
CA LEU A 367 -7.05 11.55 -0.14
C LEU A 367 -7.49 10.22 -0.78
N ALA A 368 -7.28 9.13 -0.06
CA ALA A 368 -7.69 7.78 -0.48
C ALA A 368 -9.05 7.40 0.13
N ASN A 369 -10.12 8.13 -0.24
CA ASN A 369 -11.42 8.02 0.41
C ASN A 369 -12.50 7.33 -0.44
N GLN A 370 -12.36 7.34 -1.77
CA GLN A 370 -13.28 6.73 -2.74
C GLN A 370 -12.75 6.88 -4.15
N GLN A 371 -13.06 5.96 -5.05
CA GLN A 371 -12.68 6.07 -6.46
C GLN A 371 -13.22 7.34 -7.08
N ARG A 372 -12.39 7.99 -7.90
CA ARG A 372 -12.75 9.22 -8.64
C ARG A 372 -12.93 8.98 -10.14
N TYR A 373 -12.11 8.14 -10.73
CA TYR A 373 -12.16 7.87 -12.16
C TYR A 373 -13.50 7.22 -12.57
N GLY A 374 -13.96 7.51 -13.79
CA GLY A 374 -15.17 6.90 -14.34
C GLY A 374 -16.48 7.17 -13.56
N GLY A 375 -16.49 8.11 -12.61
CA GLY A 375 -17.64 8.41 -11.76
C GLY A 375 -17.72 7.57 -10.48
N GLY A 376 -16.71 6.75 -10.20
CA GLY A 376 -16.50 6.05 -8.93
C GLY A 376 -17.64 5.11 -8.55
N GLU A 377 -17.98 5.09 -7.26
CA GLU A 377 -19.05 4.25 -6.67
C GLU A 377 -20.43 4.45 -7.32
N LYS A 378 -20.70 5.64 -7.82
CA LYS A 378 -21.95 6.04 -8.46
C LYS A 378 -21.88 6.00 -9.98
N GLY A 379 -20.79 5.48 -10.54
CA GLY A 379 -20.58 5.39 -11.99
C GLY A 379 -21.70 4.63 -12.68
N LYS A 380 -22.27 5.24 -13.73
CA LYS A 380 -23.39 4.66 -14.47
C LYS A 380 -22.97 3.80 -15.67
N LYS A 381 -21.67 3.83 -16.01
CA LYS A 381 -21.15 3.15 -17.21
C LYS A 381 -19.92 2.31 -16.84
N GLU A 382 -20.10 1.03 -16.81
CA GLU A 382 -19.07 0.04 -16.53
C GLU A 382 -17.81 0.19 -17.40
N GLY A 383 -17.97 0.54 -18.69
CA GLY A 383 -16.84 0.72 -19.62
C GLY A 383 -15.86 1.83 -19.25
N LEU A 384 -16.26 2.79 -18.39
CA LEU A 384 -15.38 3.84 -17.89
C LEU A 384 -14.57 3.40 -16.64
N LEU A 385 -14.81 2.20 -16.12
CA LEU A 385 -14.23 1.72 -14.87
C LEU A 385 -13.09 0.71 -15.09
N MET A 386 -12.73 0.38 -16.31
CA MET A 386 -11.68 -0.56 -16.73
C MET A 386 -11.80 -1.96 -16.09
N PRO A 387 -12.97 -2.59 -16.09
CA PRO A 387 -13.26 -3.75 -15.24
C PRO A 387 -12.37 -4.97 -15.51
N VAL A 388 -12.07 -5.27 -16.77
CA VAL A 388 -11.20 -6.38 -17.18
C VAL A 388 -9.74 -6.07 -16.86
N GLU A 389 -9.33 -4.83 -17.08
CA GLU A 389 -7.98 -4.35 -16.82
C GLU A 389 -7.63 -4.51 -15.34
N GLU A 390 -8.42 -3.90 -14.46
CA GLU A 390 -8.07 -3.79 -13.05
C GLU A 390 -8.21 -5.14 -12.32
N SER A 391 -9.22 -5.92 -12.68
CA SER A 391 -9.39 -7.27 -12.12
C SER A 391 -8.22 -8.18 -12.51
N GLY A 392 -7.76 -8.09 -13.77
CA GLY A 392 -6.60 -8.81 -14.26
C GLY A 392 -5.31 -8.39 -13.55
N ASN A 393 -5.10 -7.08 -13.40
CA ASN A 393 -3.95 -6.50 -12.71
C ASN A 393 -3.82 -7.02 -11.27
N MET A 394 -4.90 -6.94 -10.50
CA MET A 394 -4.92 -7.35 -9.10
C MET A 394 -4.66 -8.85 -8.93
N ILE A 395 -5.28 -9.70 -9.74
CA ILE A 395 -5.09 -11.16 -9.65
C ILE A 395 -3.66 -11.56 -10.00
N ILE A 396 -3.07 -10.97 -11.05
CA ILE A 396 -1.68 -11.24 -11.44
C ILE A 396 -0.72 -10.80 -10.33
N CYS A 397 -0.93 -9.60 -9.77
CA CYS A 397 -0.11 -9.08 -8.69
C CYS A 397 -0.19 -9.94 -7.42
N LEU A 398 -1.38 -10.44 -7.07
CA LEU A 398 -1.56 -11.36 -5.94
C LEU A 398 -0.83 -12.69 -6.17
N ALA A 399 -0.87 -13.23 -7.38
CA ALA A 399 -0.16 -14.46 -7.72
C ALA A 399 1.37 -14.26 -7.70
N ALA A 400 1.85 -13.11 -8.17
CA ALA A 400 3.27 -12.77 -8.13
C ALA A 400 3.75 -12.57 -6.68
N LEU A 401 2.95 -11.93 -5.85
CA LEU A 401 3.23 -11.81 -4.40
C LEU A 401 3.27 -13.18 -3.73
N ALA A 402 2.27 -14.03 -4.00
CA ALA A 402 2.25 -15.40 -3.47
C ALA A 402 3.48 -16.22 -3.91
N GLN A 403 3.94 -16.03 -5.14
CA GLN A 403 5.14 -16.68 -5.67
C GLN A 403 6.41 -16.27 -4.89
N VAL A 404 6.58 -14.98 -4.61
CA VAL A 404 7.77 -14.51 -3.91
C VAL A 404 7.72 -14.78 -2.41
N GLU A 405 6.54 -14.79 -1.80
CA GLU A 405 6.35 -15.15 -0.40
C GLU A 405 6.36 -16.68 -0.16
N GLY A 406 6.16 -17.48 -1.21
CA GLY A 406 6.04 -18.94 -1.12
C GLY A 406 4.74 -19.41 -0.49
N THR A 407 3.75 -18.51 -0.33
CA THR A 407 2.43 -18.79 0.25
C THR A 407 1.36 -17.88 -0.36
N ALA A 408 0.16 -18.40 -0.54
CA ALA A 408 -1.01 -17.62 -0.97
C ALA A 408 -1.81 -17.04 0.22
N GLU A 409 -1.23 -17.03 1.42
CA GLU A 409 -1.88 -16.61 2.65
C GLU A 409 -2.54 -15.23 2.52
N PHE A 410 -1.83 -14.24 1.98
CA PHE A 410 -2.39 -12.89 1.81
C PHE A 410 -3.61 -12.87 0.90
N ALA A 411 -3.60 -13.62 -0.20
CA ALA A 411 -4.76 -13.74 -1.10
C ALA A 411 -5.97 -14.38 -0.39
N SER A 412 -5.71 -15.30 0.56
CA SER A 412 -6.79 -15.98 1.29
C SER A 412 -7.62 -15.05 2.16
N TYR A 413 -7.03 -13.95 2.66
CA TYR A 413 -7.76 -12.95 3.47
C TYR A 413 -8.86 -12.23 2.66
N TRP A 414 -8.70 -12.23 1.32
CA TRP A 414 -9.55 -11.49 0.39
C TRP A 414 -10.24 -12.42 -0.61
N TRP A 415 -10.24 -13.74 -0.33
CA TRP A 415 -10.63 -14.74 -1.31
C TRP A 415 -12.01 -14.51 -1.95
N PRO A 416 -13.07 -14.13 -1.20
CA PRO A 416 -14.36 -13.82 -1.81
C PRO A 416 -14.29 -12.68 -2.83
N THR A 417 -13.52 -11.64 -2.56
CA THR A 417 -13.32 -10.50 -3.46
C THR A 417 -12.55 -10.90 -4.72
N VAL A 418 -11.46 -11.65 -4.55
CA VAL A 418 -10.64 -12.18 -5.67
C VAL A 418 -11.45 -13.13 -6.53
N THR A 419 -12.32 -13.94 -5.92
CA THR A 419 -13.24 -14.84 -6.62
C THR A 419 -14.25 -14.07 -7.49
N LYS A 420 -14.83 -12.98 -6.98
CA LYS A 420 -15.71 -12.11 -7.79
C LYS A 420 -15.01 -11.59 -9.04
N TRP A 421 -13.76 -11.17 -8.90
CA TRP A 421 -12.96 -10.69 -10.03
C TRP A 421 -12.67 -11.78 -11.06
N ALA A 422 -12.32 -13.00 -10.61
CA ALA A 422 -12.12 -14.14 -11.49
C ALA A 422 -13.40 -14.52 -12.24
N GLN A 423 -14.56 -14.52 -11.57
CA GLN A 423 -15.87 -14.76 -12.18
C GLN A 423 -16.23 -13.67 -13.22
N TYR A 424 -15.84 -12.43 -12.98
CA TYR A 424 -16.00 -11.35 -13.95
C TYR A 424 -15.14 -11.60 -15.20
N LEU A 425 -13.87 -11.96 -15.04
CA LEU A 425 -12.97 -12.29 -16.13
C LEU A 425 -13.40 -13.56 -16.90
N GLU A 426 -13.94 -14.56 -16.22
CA GLU A 426 -14.54 -15.76 -16.83
C GLU A 426 -15.59 -15.38 -17.87
N LYS A 427 -16.43 -14.39 -17.53
CA LYS A 427 -17.55 -13.97 -18.36
C LYS A 427 -17.18 -12.99 -19.47
N PHE A 428 -16.29 -12.04 -19.19
CA PHE A 428 -16.04 -10.87 -20.04
C PHE A 428 -14.59 -10.74 -20.52
N GLY A 429 -13.65 -11.57 -20.02
CA GLY A 429 -12.22 -11.34 -20.21
C GLY A 429 -11.67 -11.84 -21.54
N PHE A 430 -12.29 -12.85 -22.18
CA PHE A 430 -11.81 -13.39 -23.45
C PHE A 430 -12.04 -12.42 -24.63
N ASP A 431 -13.19 -11.78 -24.66
CA ASP A 431 -13.54 -10.80 -25.68
C ASP A 431 -13.99 -9.49 -24.99
N PRO A 432 -13.04 -8.65 -24.57
CA PRO A 432 -13.35 -7.45 -23.81
C PRO A 432 -14.23 -6.48 -24.61
N GLY A 433 -15.29 -5.98 -23.97
CA GLY A 433 -16.17 -4.97 -24.51
C GLY A 433 -15.43 -3.64 -24.77
N ASN A 434 -16.16 -2.64 -25.25
CA ASN A 434 -15.60 -1.31 -25.51
C ASN A 434 -15.29 -0.58 -24.20
N GLN A 435 -14.10 -0.80 -23.67
CA GLN A 435 -13.59 -0.23 -22.43
C GLN A 435 -12.19 0.37 -22.59
N LEU A 436 -11.75 1.12 -21.62
CA LEU A 436 -10.37 1.56 -21.49
C LEU A 436 -9.50 0.43 -20.90
N CYS A 437 -8.20 0.57 -21.00
CA CYS A 437 -7.18 -0.23 -20.32
C CYS A 437 -6.04 0.70 -19.87
N THR A 438 -4.97 0.20 -19.33
CA THR A 438 -3.79 1.03 -18.93
C THR A 438 -3.32 1.98 -20.03
N ASP A 439 -3.57 1.65 -21.29
CA ASP A 439 -3.29 2.53 -22.45
C ASP A 439 -4.48 3.46 -22.75
N ASP A 440 -5.13 4.02 -21.71
CA ASP A 440 -6.33 4.85 -21.79
C ASP A 440 -6.14 6.11 -22.65
N PHE A 441 -4.93 6.64 -22.71
CA PHE A 441 -4.51 7.72 -23.60
C PHE A 441 -4.66 7.37 -25.11
N ALA A 442 -4.76 6.09 -25.44
CA ALA A 442 -5.04 5.62 -26.79
C ALA A 442 -6.55 5.44 -27.06
N GLY A 443 -7.40 5.65 -26.05
CA GLY A 443 -8.87 5.60 -26.12
C GLY A 443 -9.47 4.20 -25.95
N HIS A 444 -10.79 4.14 -25.93
CA HIS A 444 -11.56 2.91 -25.81
C HIS A 444 -11.29 1.94 -26.98
N LEU A 445 -11.20 0.66 -26.66
CA LEU A 445 -10.99 -0.40 -27.66
C LEU A 445 -11.74 -1.67 -27.25
N ALA A 446 -12.73 -2.06 -28.06
CA ALA A 446 -13.34 -3.37 -27.96
C ALA A 446 -12.44 -4.44 -28.61
N HIS A 447 -12.64 -5.69 -28.22
CA HIS A 447 -11.96 -6.85 -28.81
C HIS A 447 -10.41 -6.81 -28.65
N ASN A 448 -9.92 -6.10 -27.64
CA ASN A 448 -8.48 -5.84 -27.41
C ASN A 448 -7.75 -7.16 -27.13
N ALA A 449 -6.88 -7.56 -28.04
CA ALA A 449 -6.17 -8.85 -27.95
C ALA A 449 -5.15 -8.90 -26.80
N ASN A 450 -4.52 -7.78 -26.44
CA ASN A 450 -3.58 -7.75 -25.31
C ASN A 450 -4.32 -7.78 -23.96
N LEU A 451 -5.48 -7.11 -23.86
CA LEU A 451 -6.35 -7.16 -22.68
C LEU A 451 -6.95 -8.56 -22.47
N ALA A 452 -7.34 -9.21 -23.54
CA ALA A 452 -7.75 -10.62 -23.50
C ALA A 452 -6.62 -11.54 -23.03
N ALA A 453 -5.39 -11.35 -23.51
CA ALA A 453 -4.22 -12.08 -23.03
C ALA A 453 -3.99 -11.90 -21.52
N LYS A 454 -4.15 -10.66 -21.00
CA LYS A 454 -4.12 -10.37 -19.56
C LYS A 454 -5.14 -11.22 -18.79
N SER A 455 -6.39 -11.28 -19.27
CA SER A 455 -7.45 -12.07 -18.62
C SER A 455 -7.11 -13.55 -18.58
N ILE A 456 -6.58 -14.10 -19.67
CA ILE A 456 -6.18 -15.52 -19.75
C ILE A 456 -5.07 -15.80 -18.72
N VAL A 457 -4.05 -14.95 -18.65
CA VAL A 457 -2.97 -15.04 -17.64
C VAL A 457 -3.53 -14.90 -16.23
N ALA A 458 -4.44 -13.95 -15.99
CA ALA A 458 -5.06 -13.74 -14.69
C ALA A 458 -5.89 -14.94 -14.21
N LEU A 459 -6.64 -15.59 -15.10
CA LEU A 459 -7.41 -16.80 -14.77
C LEU A 459 -6.47 -17.98 -14.43
N ALA A 460 -5.34 -18.13 -15.12
CA ALA A 460 -4.32 -19.11 -14.76
C ALA A 460 -3.66 -18.78 -13.40
N CYS A 461 -3.43 -17.49 -13.11
CA CYS A 461 -2.95 -17.00 -11.80
C CYS A 461 -3.97 -17.33 -10.70
N TYR A 462 -5.25 -17.08 -10.92
CA TYR A 462 -6.31 -17.43 -9.99
C TYR A 462 -6.37 -18.93 -9.71
N ALA A 463 -6.27 -19.76 -10.76
CA ALA A 463 -6.20 -21.22 -10.61
C ALA A 463 -5.00 -21.64 -9.73
N ARG A 464 -3.85 -21.02 -9.93
CA ARG A 464 -2.64 -21.26 -9.13
C ARG A 464 -2.81 -20.85 -7.66
N LEU A 465 -3.43 -19.69 -7.40
CA LEU A 465 -3.78 -19.26 -6.05
C LEU A 465 -4.77 -20.23 -5.41
N ALA A 466 -5.83 -20.64 -6.13
CA ALA A 466 -6.82 -21.61 -5.66
C ALA A 466 -6.17 -22.94 -5.26
N LYS A 467 -5.27 -23.46 -6.11
CA LYS A 467 -4.51 -24.68 -5.81
C LYS A 467 -3.66 -24.55 -4.55
N ALA A 468 -2.95 -23.42 -4.41
CA ALA A 468 -2.13 -23.14 -3.22
C ALA A 468 -2.97 -23.03 -1.94
N LEU A 469 -4.24 -22.65 -2.06
CA LEU A 469 -5.20 -22.55 -0.96
C LEU A 469 -6.00 -23.83 -0.72
N GLY A 470 -5.78 -24.88 -1.51
CA GLY A 470 -6.48 -26.18 -1.36
C GLY A 470 -7.86 -26.26 -2.03
N TYR A 471 -8.23 -25.28 -2.83
CA TYR A 471 -9.48 -25.29 -3.60
C TYR A 471 -9.29 -26.01 -4.93
N GLU A 472 -9.10 -27.34 -4.87
CA GLU A 472 -8.68 -28.16 -6.03
C GLU A 472 -9.67 -28.10 -7.21
N ASP A 473 -11.00 -28.16 -6.96
CA ASP A 473 -12.03 -28.10 -8.02
C ASP A 473 -12.00 -26.73 -8.72
N VAL A 474 -11.85 -25.65 -7.96
CA VAL A 474 -11.73 -24.28 -8.49
C VAL A 474 -10.45 -24.17 -9.31
N ALA A 475 -9.34 -24.68 -8.81
CA ALA A 475 -8.06 -24.68 -9.50
C ALA A 475 -8.14 -25.47 -10.82
N ALA A 476 -8.74 -26.66 -10.81
CA ALA A 476 -8.93 -27.47 -12.01
C ALA A 476 -9.81 -26.74 -13.06
N LYS A 477 -10.95 -26.18 -12.63
CA LYS A 477 -11.84 -25.41 -13.50
C LYS A 477 -11.11 -24.27 -14.23
N TYR A 478 -10.47 -23.39 -13.49
CA TYR A 478 -9.88 -22.18 -14.07
C TYR A 478 -8.56 -22.48 -14.82
N SER A 479 -7.82 -23.52 -14.42
CA SER A 479 -6.66 -23.99 -15.19
C SER A 479 -7.07 -24.55 -16.55
N ALA A 480 -8.11 -25.37 -16.60
CA ALA A 480 -8.65 -25.90 -17.85
C ALA A 480 -9.19 -24.77 -18.75
N MET A 481 -9.91 -23.83 -18.17
CA MET A 481 -10.47 -22.68 -18.89
C MET A 481 -9.38 -21.81 -19.52
N ALA A 482 -8.34 -21.43 -18.76
CA ALA A 482 -7.24 -20.62 -19.29
C ALA A 482 -6.52 -21.35 -20.43
N LYS A 483 -6.26 -22.63 -20.29
CA LYS A 483 -5.64 -23.45 -21.35
C LYS A 483 -6.50 -23.57 -22.62
N ASP A 484 -7.81 -23.70 -22.47
CA ASP A 484 -8.76 -23.75 -23.60
C ASP A 484 -8.87 -22.40 -24.32
N MET A 485 -8.72 -21.28 -23.59
CA MET A 485 -8.74 -19.94 -24.18
C MET A 485 -7.51 -19.66 -25.07
N VAL A 486 -6.33 -20.22 -24.80
CA VAL A 486 -5.10 -19.92 -25.54
C VAL A 486 -5.21 -20.22 -27.05
N PRO A 487 -5.56 -21.43 -27.51
CA PRO A 487 -5.70 -21.69 -28.94
C PRO A 487 -6.81 -20.84 -29.59
N LYS A 488 -7.87 -20.52 -28.86
CA LYS A 488 -8.94 -19.63 -29.33
C LYS A 488 -8.40 -18.21 -29.53
N TRP A 489 -7.63 -17.69 -28.57
CA TRP A 489 -6.95 -16.40 -28.66
C TRP A 489 -5.96 -16.35 -29.83
N MET A 490 -5.12 -17.37 -29.97
CA MET A 490 -4.17 -17.47 -31.10
C MET A 490 -4.88 -17.41 -32.45
N LYS A 491 -6.05 -18.06 -32.58
CA LYS A 491 -6.85 -18.02 -33.80
C LYS A 491 -7.49 -16.64 -34.03
N ALA A 492 -8.08 -16.05 -32.98
CA ALA A 492 -8.79 -14.75 -33.08
C ALA A 492 -7.86 -13.58 -33.34
N ALA A 493 -6.67 -13.58 -32.71
CA ALA A 493 -5.68 -12.53 -32.86
C ALA A 493 -4.71 -12.73 -34.05
N LYS A 494 -4.81 -13.80 -34.83
CA LYS A 494 -3.92 -14.11 -35.95
C LYS A 494 -4.04 -13.10 -37.11
N GLY A 495 -2.95 -12.80 -37.79
CA GLY A 495 -2.96 -11.99 -39.03
C GLY A 495 -2.80 -10.50 -38.75
N GLY A 496 -1.95 -10.14 -37.83
CA GLY A 496 -1.44 -8.78 -37.64
C GLY A 496 -0.33 -8.42 -38.65
N ALA A 497 0.08 -7.15 -38.62
CA ALA A 497 1.18 -6.66 -39.43
C ALA A 497 2.51 -7.31 -39.05
N GLU A 498 3.41 -7.43 -39.97
CA GLU A 498 4.73 -8.05 -39.82
C GLU A 498 4.71 -9.45 -39.18
N GLY A 499 3.57 -10.13 -39.27
CA GLY A 499 3.35 -11.45 -38.68
C GLY A 499 3.01 -11.44 -37.16
N ALA A 500 2.92 -10.28 -36.51
CA ALA A 500 2.49 -10.16 -35.13
C ALA A 500 1.02 -10.59 -34.94
N TYR A 501 0.59 -10.72 -33.67
CA TYR A 501 -0.82 -10.81 -33.34
C TYR A 501 -1.49 -9.43 -33.40
N ARG A 502 -2.78 -9.38 -33.78
CA ARG A 502 -3.58 -8.16 -33.97
C ARG A 502 -3.66 -7.32 -32.71
N LEU A 503 -3.90 -6.02 -32.89
CA LEU A 503 -4.31 -5.09 -31.84
C LEU A 503 -5.66 -5.47 -31.24
N ALA A 504 -6.65 -5.76 -32.11
CA ALA A 504 -7.99 -6.20 -31.74
C ALA A 504 -8.46 -7.31 -32.70
N TYR A 505 -9.34 -8.21 -32.27
CA TYR A 505 -9.76 -9.40 -33.02
C TYR A 505 -10.43 -9.03 -34.37
N ASP A 506 -11.16 -7.93 -34.39
CA ASP A 506 -11.88 -7.41 -35.54
C ASP A 506 -11.05 -6.52 -36.49
N ARG A 507 -9.74 -6.30 -36.19
CA ARG A 507 -8.87 -5.38 -36.95
C ARG A 507 -7.70 -6.13 -37.61
N PRO A 508 -7.91 -6.76 -38.75
CA PRO A 508 -6.84 -7.45 -39.47
C PRO A 508 -5.76 -6.46 -39.93
N GLY A 509 -4.52 -6.91 -40.02
CA GLY A 509 -3.37 -6.11 -40.44
C GLY A 509 -2.89 -5.08 -39.38
N THR A 510 -3.52 -5.02 -38.21
CA THR A 510 -3.05 -4.22 -37.06
C THR A 510 -2.11 -5.03 -36.18
N TRP A 511 -1.40 -4.37 -35.25
CA TRP A 511 -0.57 -5.03 -34.25
C TRP A 511 -0.50 -4.15 -32.99
N SER A 512 -0.13 -4.77 -31.85
CA SER A 512 0.24 -4.05 -30.64
C SER A 512 1.25 -4.86 -29.84
N MET A 513 1.94 -4.21 -28.91
CA MET A 513 2.71 -4.92 -27.89
C MET A 513 1.82 -5.90 -27.13
N LYS A 514 2.33 -7.11 -26.86
CA LYS A 514 1.66 -8.13 -26.04
C LYS A 514 2.32 -8.24 -24.66
N TYR A 515 2.63 -7.11 -24.06
CA TYR A 515 3.40 -7.00 -22.82
C TYR A 515 2.82 -7.83 -21.66
N ASN A 516 1.51 -8.03 -21.61
CA ASN A 516 0.88 -8.83 -20.55
C ASN A 516 1.33 -10.31 -20.54
N LEU A 517 1.78 -10.84 -21.66
CA LEU A 517 2.30 -12.21 -21.77
C LEU A 517 3.59 -12.44 -20.95
N VAL A 518 4.30 -11.37 -20.55
CA VAL A 518 5.54 -11.51 -19.76
C VAL A 518 5.30 -12.24 -18.44
N TRP A 519 4.11 -12.12 -17.86
CA TRP A 519 3.77 -12.77 -16.60
C TRP A 519 3.65 -14.27 -16.69
N ASP A 520 3.30 -14.81 -17.87
CA ASP A 520 3.38 -16.26 -18.11
C ASP A 520 4.82 -16.75 -17.87
N ARG A 521 5.79 -16.03 -18.41
CA ARG A 521 7.22 -16.33 -18.24
C ARG A 521 7.70 -16.05 -16.80
N VAL A 522 7.40 -14.87 -16.25
CA VAL A 522 7.81 -14.48 -14.90
C VAL A 522 7.29 -15.47 -13.86
N LEU A 523 6.06 -15.93 -13.99
CA LEU A 523 5.45 -16.84 -13.03
C LEU A 523 5.69 -18.33 -13.38
N GLY A 524 6.17 -18.65 -14.59
CA GLY A 524 6.35 -20.01 -15.06
C GLY A 524 5.01 -20.75 -15.13
N LEU A 525 4.01 -20.13 -15.76
CA LEU A 525 2.67 -20.73 -15.92
C LEU A 525 2.65 -21.75 -17.03
N GLU A 526 3.58 -21.66 -18.00
CA GLU A 526 3.66 -22.52 -19.19
C GLU A 526 2.32 -22.58 -19.95
N LEU A 527 1.69 -21.42 -20.09
CA LEU A 527 0.32 -21.29 -20.58
C LEU A 527 0.29 -21.12 -22.10
N PHE A 528 1.09 -20.15 -22.61
CA PHE A 528 1.20 -19.89 -24.03
C PHE A 528 2.37 -20.68 -24.64
N PRO A 529 2.21 -21.26 -25.86
CA PRO A 529 3.29 -21.97 -26.50
C PRO A 529 4.41 -21.04 -26.93
N GLN A 530 5.65 -21.54 -26.98
CA GLN A 530 6.85 -20.77 -27.38
C GLN A 530 6.67 -20.06 -28.72
N SER A 531 5.89 -20.64 -29.64
CA SER A 531 5.61 -20.04 -30.95
C SER A 531 4.92 -18.66 -30.86
N VAL A 532 4.15 -18.38 -29.80
CA VAL A 532 3.55 -17.06 -29.58
C VAL A 532 4.63 -16.04 -29.25
N PHE A 533 5.54 -16.38 -28.35
CA PHE A 533 6.65 -15.52 -27.96
C PHE A 533 7.61 -15.28 -29.14
N ASP A 534 7.91 -16.31 -29.93
CA ASP A 534 8.76 -16.18 -31.11
C ASP A 534 8.14 -15.32 -32.20
N THR A 535 6.82 -15.43 -32.38
CA THR A 535 6.06 -14.61 -33.34
C THR A 535 6.18 -13.14 -32.98
N GLU A 536 5.89 -12.77 -31.72
CA GLU A 536 5.99 -11.40 -31.24
C GLU A 536 7.43 -10.88 -31.28
N ALA A 537 8.42 -11.67 -30.84
CA ALA A 537 9.83 -11.31 -30.88
C ALA A 537 10.31 -10.96 -32.29
N ASN A 538 9.96 -11.82 -33.29
CA ASN A 538 10.32 -11.59 -34.68
C ASN A 538 9.68 -10.31 -35.23
N ALA A 539 8.43 -10.03 -34.85
CA ALA A 539 7.75 -8.80 -35.28
C ALA A 539 8.37 -7.56 -34.63
N TYR A 540 8.61 -7.58 -33.29
CA TYR A 540 9.18 -6.44 -32.57
C TYR A 540 10.55 -6.01 -33.12
N CYS A 541 11.43 -6.96 -33.47
CA CYS A 541 12.73 -6.66 -34.08
C CYS A 541 12.61 -5.93 -35.43
N ARG A 542 11.50 -6.07 -36.16
CA ARG A 542 11.25 -5.35 -37.41
C ARG A 542 10.51 -4.03 -37.24
N LEU A 543 9.68 -3.93 -36.17
CA LEU A 543 8.79 -2.80 -35.91
C LEU A 543 9.44 -1.71 -35.05
N VAL A 544 10.64 -1.96 -34.48
CA VAL A 544 11.34 -1.01 -33.63
C VAL A 544 11.79 0.23 -34.42
N HIS A 545 11.51 1.43 -33.88
CA HIS A 545 11.93 2.72 -34.44
C HIS A 545 13.28 3.18 -33.87
N ALA A 546 13.67 4.40 -34.19
CA ALA A 546 14.95 4.98 -33.78
C ALA A 546 15.14 5.07 -32.27
N TYR A 547 14.07 5.30 -31.54
CA TYR A 547 14.07 5.51 -30.09
C TYR A 547 13.25 4.50 -29.29
N GLY A 548 12.61 3.53 -29.92
CA GLY A 548 11.85 2.50 -29.20
C GLY A 548 10.90 1.71 -30.10
N LEU A 549 10.24 0.74 -29.48
CA LEU A 549 9.17 -0.03 -30.09
C LEU A 549 7.84 0.71 -29.88
N PRO A 550 7.10 1.11 -30.92
CA PRO A 550 5.79 1.73 -30.74
C PRO A 550 4.83 0.81 -29.96
N LEU A 551 3.86 1.40 -29.22
CA LEU A 551 2.84 0.65 -28.50
C LEU A 551 2.01 -0.23 -29.44
N ASP A 552 1.63 0.35 -30.58
CA ASP A 552 0.85 -0.28 -31.62
C ASP A 552 0.97 0.53 -32.93
N ASN A 553 0.22 0.15 -33.94
CA ASN A 553 0.23 0.81 -35.26
C ASN A 553 -0.60 2.10 -35.34
N ARG A 554 -1.27 2.54 -34.28
CA ARG A 554 -2.12 3.75 -34.30
C ARG A 554 -1.29 5.04 -34.28
N LYS A 555 -0.20 5.08 -33.49
CA LYS A 555 0.70 6.23 -33.37
C LYS A 555 2.12 5.77 -33.02
N PRO A 556 3.16 6.52 -33.43
CA PRO A 556 4.55 6.19 -33.14
C PRO A 556 4.99 6.64 -31.73
N TYR A 557 4.19 6.36 -30.72
CA TYR A 557 4.58 6.54 -29.32
C TYR A 557 4.64 5.19 -28.59
N THR A 558 5.30 5.19 -27.46
CA THR A 558 5.52 4.00 -26.65
C THR A 558 5.49 4.31 -25.16
N LYS A 559 5.58 3.24 -24.34
CA LYS A 559 5.82 3.31 -22.89
C LYS A 559 7.04 2.48 -22.52
N THR A 560 7.96 3.10 -21.80
CA THR A 560 9.25 2.50 -21.39
C THR A 560 9.07 1.19 -20.61
N ASP A 561 8.13 1.14 -19.69
CA ASP A 561 7.76 -0.05 -18.91
C ASP A 561 7.35 -1.22 -19.84
N TRP A 562 6.42 -0.97 -20.77
CA TRP A 562 5.95 -1.99 -21.70
C TRP A 562 7.03 -2.45 -22.70
N GLU A 563 7.93 -1.57 -23.10
CA GLU A 563 9.06 -1.95 -23.94
C GLU A 563 9.98 -2.95 -23.23
N LEU A 564 10.30 -2.70 -21.95
CA LEU A 564 11.12 -3.63 -21.15
C LEU A 564 10.40 -4.96 -20.91
N TRP A 565 9.06 -4.93 -20.75
CA TRP A 565 8.29 -6.17 -20.64
C TRP A 565 8.31 -6.97 -21.94
N CYS A 566 8.15 -6.30 -23.09
CA CYS A 566 8.28 -6.94 -24.39
C CYS A 566 9.71 -7.45 -24.65
N ALA A 567 10.74 -6.69 -24.29
CA ALA A 567 12.12 -7.13 -24.38
C ALA A 567 12.40 -8.40 -23.57
N SER A 568 11.82 -8.47 -22.34
CA SER A 568 11.96 -9.63 -21.43
C SER A 568 11.12 -10.84 -21.87
N LEU A 569 10.01 -10.58 -22.56
CA LEU A 569 9.12 -11.60 -23.09
C LEU A 569 9.81 -12.54 -24.06
N THR A 570 10.66 -12.01 -24.92
CA THR A 570 11.26 -12.75 -26.06
C THR A 570 12.19 -13.87 -25.61
N GLY A 571 12.92 -13.69 -24.52
CA GLY A 571 13.99 -14.58 -24.09
C GLY A 571 15.24 -14.54 -24.98
N ARG A 572 15.25 -13.68 -26.01
CA ARG A 572 16.35 -13.52 -26.93
C ARG A 572 17.19 -12.31 -26.59
N ARG A 573 18.47 -12.52 -26.36
CA ARG A 573 19.38 -11.45 -25.94
C ARG A 573 19.50 -10.34 -27.00
N GLU A 574 19.54 -10.69 -28.25
CA GLU A 574 19.62 -9.71 -29.35
C GLU A 574 18.38 -8.79 -29.41
N CYS A 575 17.20 -9.32 -29.20
CA CYS A 575 15.96 -8.53 -29.15
C CYS A 575 15.91 -7.64 -27.91
N PHE A 576 16.35 -8.17 -26.78
CA PHE A 576 16.45 -7.42 -25.54
C PHE A 576 17.40 -6.21 -25.71
N ASP A 577 18.63 -6.46 -26.18
CA ASP A 577 19.62 -5.41 -26.38
C ASP A 577 19.16 -4.37 -27.41
N ALA A 578 18.49 -4.81 -28.48
CA ALA A 578 17.96 -3.89 -29.49
C ALA A 578 16.93 -2.92 -28.94
N ILE A 579 16.02 -3.36 -28.05
CA ILE A 579 15.00 -2.50 -27.41
C ILE A 579 15.67 -1.62 -26.34
N VAL A 580 16.51 -2.18 -25.48
CA VAL A 580 17.22 -1.44 -24.42
C VAL A 580 18.09 -0.34 -25.01
N ASP A 581 18.77 -0.59 -26.14
CA ASP A 581 19.57 0.41 -26.81
C ASP A 581 18.76 1.63 -27.27
N ARG A 582 17.52 1.43 -27.74
CA ARG A 582 16.64 2.52 -28.16
C ARG A 582 16.10 3.31 -26.97
N ILE A 583 15.72 2.64 -25.90
CA ILE A 583 15.29 3.31 -24.68
C ILE A 583 16.45 4.13 -24.08
N TYR A 584 17.66 3.56 -24.05
CA TYR A 584 18.86 4.28 -23.61
C TYR A 584 19.13 5.50 -24.50
N ARG A 585 18.99 5.34 -25.80
CA ARG A 585 19.16 6.43 -26.77
C ARG A 585 18.09 7.52 -26.53
N PHE A 586 16.83 7.15 -26.34
CA PHE A 586 15.79 8.09 -25.94
C PHE A 586 16.19 8.86 -24.67
N ALA A 587 16.54 8.17 -23.59
CA ALA A 587 16.88 8.80 -22.32
C ALA A 587 18.11 9.74 -22.44
N ASN A 588 19.11 9.37 -23.27
CA ASN A 588 20.34 10.13 -23.48
C ASN A 588 20.19 11.34 -24.43
N GLU A 589 19.36 11.22 -25.46
CA GLU A 589 19.25 12.20 -26.55
C GLU A 589 17.99 13.09 -26.44
N THR A 590 17.02 12.76 -25.57
CA THR A 590 15.77 13.53 -25.49
C THR A 590 16.00 15.01 -25.26
N PRO A 591 15.34 15.89 -26.05
CA PRO A 591 15.36 17.34 -25.79
C PRO A 591 14.47 17.70 -24.59
N SER A 592 13.62 16.78 -24.13
CA SER A 592 12.70 16.98 -23.03
C SER A 592 13.44 16.79 -21.70
N ARG A 593 13.61 17.91 -20.98
CA ARG A 593 14.33 17.95 -19.70
C ARG A 593 13.35 17.80 -18.54
N VAL A 594 12.78 16.59 -18.39
CA VAL A 594 11.81 16.21 -17.37
C VAL A 594 12.25 14.94 -16.65
N ALA A 595 11.69 14.66 -15.46
CA ALA A 595 11.88 13.36 -14.82
C ALA A 595 11.55 12.23 -15.80
N PHE A 596 12.25 11.10 -15.71
CA PHE A 596 12.24 10.04 -16.74
C PHE A 596 10.79 9.67 -17.11
N SER A 597 10.39 10.08 -18.34
CA SER A 597 9.03 9.86 -18.85
C SER A 597 8.85 8.43 -19.30
N ASP A 598 7.71 7.84 -18.94
CA ASP A 598 7.29 6.55 -19.45
C ASP A 598 6.65 6.65 -20.84
N TRP A 599 6.09 7.80 -21.23
CA TRP A 599 5.34 7.98 -22.48
C TRP A 599 6.05 8.98 -23.41
N TYR A 600 6.53 8.50 -24.58
CA TYR A 600 7.33 9.31 -25.50
C TYR A 600 7.19 8.87 -26.97
N TRP A 601 7.59 9.75 -27.88
CA TRP A 601 7.60 9.50 -29.32
C TRP A 601 8.82 8.71 -29.75
N THR A 602 8.65 7.56 -30.42
CA THR A 602 9.72 6.66 -30.86
C THR A 602 10.49 7.15 -32.07
N ASP A 603 9.99 8.18 -32.75
CA ASP A 603 10.60 8.82 -33.94
C ASP A 603 11.39 10.10 -33.62
N SER A 604 11.00 10.84 -32.56
CA SER A 604 11.56 12.17 -32.27
C SER A 604 12.14 12.29 -30.85
N SER A 605 12.13 11.26 -30.04
CA SER A 605 12.58 11.23 -28.65
C SER A 605 11.96 12.29 -27.72
N LYS A 606 10.89 12.97 -28.11
CA LYS A 606 10.19 13.90 -27.23
C LYS A 606 9.23 13.14 -26.34
N TYR A 607 9.16 13.54 -25.06
CA TYR A 607 8.08 13.00 -24.20
C TYR A 607 6.71 13.46 -24.75
N VAL A 608 5.67 12.65 -24.50
CA VAL A 608 4.30 13.01 -24.89
C VAL A 608 3.64 13.81 -23.80
N HIS A 609 3.56 13.23 -22.58
CA HIS A 609 2.93 13.87 -21.42
C HIS A 609 3.55 13.35 -20.13
N PHE A 610 3.19 12.27 -19.59
CA PHE A 610 3.51 11.69 -18.30
C PHE A 610 4.97 11.87 -17.84
N ILE A 611 5.17 12.45 -16.65
CA ILE A 611 6.48 12.67 -16.03
C ILE A 611 6.48 12.21 -14.57
N GLY A 612 7.60 11.67 -14.13
CA GLY A 612 7.83 11.30 -12.73
C GLY A 612 6.98 10.15 -12.20
N ARG A 613 6.25 9.42 -13.06
CA ARG A 613 5.33 8.36 -12.65
C ARG A 613 6.06 7.13 -12.11
N SER A 614 5.41 6.41 -11.21
CA SER A 614 5.93 5.19 -10.59
C SER A 614 5.97 3.98 -11.53
N VAL A 615 5.21 4.01 -12.63
CA VAL A 615 5.15 2.92 -13.63
C VAL A 615 6.52 2.54 -14.18
N ILE A 616 7.48 3.47 -14.13
CA ILE A 616 8.85 3.20 -14.54
C ILE A 616 9.53 2.07 -13.72
N GLY A 617 8.95 1.68 -12.59
CA GLY A 617 9.34 0.48 -11.84
C GLY A 617 9.20 -0.82 -12.65
N GLY A 618 8.42 -0.79 -13.73
CA GLY A 618 8.33 -1.87 -14.72
C GLY A 618 9.64 -2.24 -15.40
N VAL A 619 10.63 -1.35 -15.41
CA VAL A 619 11.98 -1.65 -15.94
C VAL A 619 12.69 -2.74 -15.14
N PHE A 620 12.21 -3.10 -13.93
CA PHE A 620 12.76 -4.19 -13.12
C PHE A 620 12.21 -5.58 -13.48
N ILE A 621 11.34 -5.71 -14.48
CA ILE A 621 10.83 -7.02 -14.91
C ILE A 621 11.93 -8.03 -15.32
N PRO A 622 13.07 -7.64 -15.94
CA PRO A 622 14.18 -8.55 -16.24
C PRO A 622 14.76 -9.19 -14.97
N MET A 623 14.76 -8.46 -13.84
CA MET A 623 15.22 -8.96 -12.55
C MET A 623 14.28 -10.04 -11.96
N LEU A 624 12.99 -10.02 -12.30
CA LEU A 624 12.03 -11.07 -11.95
C LEU A 624 12.15 -12.30 -12.86
N CYS A 625 12.54 -12.10 -14.12
CA CYS A 625 12.82 -13.21 -15.04
C CYS A 625 14.03 -14.02 -14.58
N ASP A 626 15.05 -13.38 -13.98
CA ASP A 626 16.16 -14.05 -13.29
C ASP A 626 15.74 -14.44 -11.87
N LYS A 627 15.39 -15.72 -11.69
CA LYS A 627 14.88 -16.22 -10.41
C LYS A 627 15.90 -16.14 -9.27
N ALA A 628 17.20 -16.20 -9.57
CA ALA A 628 18.26 -16.06 -8.59
C ALA A 628 18.33 -14.60 -8.08
N MET A 629 18.24 -13.64 -9.00
CA MET A 629 18.22 -12.21 -8.66
C MET A 629 16.96 -11.84 -7.89
N TRP A 630 15.80 -12.31 -8.33
CA TRP A 630 14.56 -12.08 -7.60
C TRP A 630 14.63 -12.59 -6.16
N ARG A 631 15.05 -13.85 -5.96
CA ARG A 631 15.25 -14.43 -4.63
C ARG A 631 16.26 -13.62 -3.79
N LYS A 632 17.39 -13.25 -4.38
CA LYS A 632 18.46 -12.51 -3.70
C LYS A 632 17.95 -11.22 -3.06
N TYR A 633 17.18 -10.43 -3.78
CA TYR A 633 16.73 -9.13 -3.28
C TYR A 633 15.47 -9.24 -2.42
N ALA A 634 14.49 -10.02 -2.83
CA ALA A 634 13.26 -10.22 -2.05
C ALA A 634 13.51 -10.80 -0.67
N SER A 635 14.54 -11.67 -0.51
CA SER A 635 14.90 -12.25 0.80
C SER A 635 15.49 -11.25 1.79
N ARG A 636 15.80 -10.02 1.38
CA ARG A 636 16.27 -8.94 2.28
C ARG A 636 15.14 -8.28 3.05
N ASP A 637 13.91 -8.52 2.66
CA ASP A 637 12.72 -8.01 3.35
C ASP A 637 12.64 -8.60 4.76
N LYS A 638 13.02 -7.79 5.76
CA LYS A 638 13.04 -8.20 7.17
C LYS A 638 11.64 -8.26 7.79
N ALA A 639 10.68 -7.58 7.19
CA ALA A 639 9.29 -7.59 7.67
C ALA A 639 8.57 -8.89 7.27
N LYS A 640 9.05 -9.56 6.23
CA LYS A 640 8.60 -10.88 5.78
C LYS A 640 9.81 -11.73 5.42
N THR A 641 9.74 -13.00 5.70
CA THR A 641 10.71 -14.00 5.24
C THR A 641 10.45 -14.35 3.78
N GLY A 642 10.33 -13.33 2.92
CA GLY A 642 10.14 -13.51 1.49
C GLY A 642 11.31 -14.26 0.90
N VAL A 643 11.17 -15.56 0.83
CA VAL A 643 12.09 -16.42 0.09
C VAL A 643 11.35 -16.84 -1.15
N TYR A 644 11.85 -16.45 -2.32
CA TYR A 644 11.35 -17.03 -3.56
C TYR A 644 11.43 -18.56 -3.41
N ALA A 645 10.32 -19.19 -3.12
CA ALA A 645 10.17 -20.62 -3.00
C ALA A 645 9.09 -21.08 -3.98
N PRO A 646 9.13 -22.31 -4.46
CA PRO A 646 7.99 -22.87 -5.16
C PRO A 646 6.75 -22.68 -4.30
N LEU A 647 5.67 -22.11 -4.87
CA LEU A 647 4.42 -21.94 -4.18
C LEU A 647 3.96 -23.33 -3.72
N LYS A 648 4.10 -23.59 -2.43
CA LYS A 648 3.59 -24.83 -1.84
C LYS A 648 2.09 -24.69 -1.70
N ALA A 649 1.35 -25.77 -1.95
CA ALA A 649 0.07 -25.96 -1.30
C ALA A 649 0.37 -25.91 0.20
N ALA A 650 0.24 -24.73 0.78
CA ALA A 650 0.25 -24.62 2.21
C ALA A 650 -1.03 -25.31 2.64
N GLY A 651 -0.90 -26.34 3.48
CA GLY A 651 -2.03 -26.64 4.33
C GLY A 651 -2.43 -25.29 4.94
N LEU A 652 -3.54 -24.74 4.51
CA LEU A 652 -4.20 -23.68 5.27
C LEU A 652 -4.27 -24.21 6.68
N CYS A 653 -4.06 -23.37 7.69
CA CYS A 653 -4.32 -23.75 9.09
C CYS A 653 -5.61 -24.55 9.07
N GLY A 654 -5.54 -25.81 9.45
CA GLY A 654 -6.61 -26.74 9.27
C GLY A 654 -7.85 -26.24 9.99
N GLU A 655 -9.01 -26.68 9.61
CA GLU A 655 -10.25 -26.38 10.32
C GLU A 655 -10.19 -26.84 11.79
N GLU A 656 -9.25 -27.76 12.10
CA GLU A 656 -8.93 -28.19 13.47
C GLU A 656 -8.45 -27.06 14.36
N ASP A 657 -7.83 -26.01 13.82
CA ASP A 657 -7.39 -24.84 14.57
C ASP A 657 -8.47 -23.77 14.73
N ALA A 658 -9.62 -23.96 14.09
CA ALA A 658 -10.72 -23.02 14.18
C ALA A 658 -11.30 -22.92 15.60
N PHE A 659 -11.84 -21.76 15.91
CA PHE A 659 -12.58 -21.49 17.15
C PHE A 659 -13.82 -20.65 16.87
N ASN A 660 -14.79 -20.74 17.77
CA ASN A 660 -16.04 -20.01 17.71
C ASN A 660 -15.96 -18.77 18.60
N LEU A 661 -15.92 -17.58 17.97
CA LEU A 661 -15.99 -16.30 18.65
C LEU A 661 -17.39 -15.71 18.47
N ALA A 662 -17.99 -15.23 19.58
CA ALA A 662 -19.35 -14.71 19.57
C ALA A 662 -19.45 -13.31 20.18
N SER A 663 -20.51 -12.57 19.79
CA SER A 663 -21.02 -11.38 20.46
C SER A 663 -22.44 -11.64 20.94
N PHE A 664 -22.76 -11.32 22.18
CA PHE A 664 -24.06 -11.59 22.75
C PHE A 664 -24.49 -10.49 23.73
N ASN A 665 -25.39 -9.61 23.31
CA ASN A 665 -26.11 -8.74 24.23
C ASN A 665 -27.18 -9.59 24.96
N ILE A 666 -27.03 -9.74 26.29
CA ILE A 666 -27.87 -10.65 27.06
C ILE A 666 -29.04 -9.93 27.79
N ARG A 667 -29.22 -8.65 27.54
CA ARG A 667 -30.18 -7.76 28.16
C ARG A 667 -30.08 -7.72 29.70
N CYS A 668 -29.85 -6.55 30.23
CA CYS A 668 -29.82 -6.30 31.67
C CYS A 668 -31.18 -6.54 32.33
N PRO A 669 -31.24 -6.80 33.65
CA PRO A 669 -32.49 -6.88 34.39
C PRO A 669 -33.19 -5.53 34.36
N THR A 670 -34.42 -5.51 33.89
CA THR A 670 -35.30 -4.32 33.91
C THR A 670 -36.67 -4.65 34.50
N SER A 671 -37.28 -3.67 35.19
CA SER A 671 -38.62 -3.76 35.71
C SER A 671 -39.74 -3.82 34.66
N LYS A 672 -39.38 -3.59 33.41
CA LYS A 672 -40.29 -3.67 32.25
C LYS A 672 -40.45 -5.08 31.70
N ASP A 673 -39.55 -6.00 32.09
CA ASP A 673 -39.62 -7.39 31.65
C ASP A 673 -40.54 -8.21 32.56
N GLU A 674 -41.45 -8.94 31.93
CA GLU A 674 -42.45 -9.74 32.63
C GLU A 674 -42.48 -11.19 32.12
N GLY A 675 -42.96 -12.12 32.94
CA GLY A 675 -43.15 -13.52 32.56
C GLY A 675 -41.88 -14.17 32.05
N ASN A 676 -41.94 -14.72 30.83
CA ASN A 676 -40.83 -15.43 30.19
C ASN A 676 -39.63 -14.50 29.84
N HIS A 677 -39.84 -13.20 29.78
CA HIS A 677 -38.78 -12.22 29.50
C HIS A 677 -38.04 -11.80 30.76
N TYR A 678 -38.59 -12.10 31.95
CA TYR A 678 -37.88 -11.79 33.18
C TYR A 678 -36.56 -12.53 33.28
N TRP A 679 -35.50 -11.82 33.66
CA TRP A 679 -34.12 -12.29 33.48
C TRP A 679 -33.84 -13.66 34.13
N THR A 680 -34.40 -13.99 35.31
CA THR A 680 -34.19 -15.30 35.95
C THR A 680 -34.81 -16.44 35.17
N ASN A 681 -35.88 -16.18 34.40
CA ASN A 681 -36.59 -17.19 33.63
C ASN A 681 -35.90 -17.49 32.30
N ARG A 682 -35.29 -16.47 31.64
CA ARG A 682 -34.61 -16.63 30.35
C ARG A 682 -33.13 -16.96 30.47
N PHE A 683 -32.49 -16.65 31.58
CA PHE A 683 -31.06 -16.73 31.73
C PHE A 683 -30.45 -18.14 31.59
N PRO A 684 -31.12 -19.23 32.06
CA PRO A 684 -30.69 -20.61 31.78
C PRO A 684 -30.55 -20.90 30.29
N TYR A 685 -31.38 -20.25 29.48
CA TYR A 685 -31.33 -20.40 28.02
C TYR A 685 -30.16 -19.62 27.37
N VAL A 686 -29.67 -18.57 28.01
CA VAL A 686 -28.42 -17.93 27.65
C VAL A 686 -27.28 -18.94 27.78
N VAL A 687 -27.17 -19.63 28.89
CA VAL A 687 -26.17 -20.69 29.15
C VAL A 687 -26.33 -21.83 28.16
N LYS A 688 -27.59 -22.23 27.87
CA LYS A 688 -27.86 -23.28 26.90
C LYS A 688 -27.35 -22.90 25.50
N VAL A 689 -27.59 -21.69 25.04
CA VAL A 689 -27.09 -21.24 23.70
C VAL A 689 -25.56 -21.23 23.65
N ILE A 690 -24.88 -20.76 24.72
CA ILE A 690 -23.40 -20.78 24.80
C ILE A 690 -22.86 -22.21 24.62
N ASN A 691 -23.49 -23.19 25.27
CA ASN A 691 -23.07 -24.59 25.22
C ASN A 691 -23.44 -25.25 23.89
N ASP A 692 -24.68 -25.09 23.41
CA ASP A 692 -25.21 -25.74 22.22
C ASP A 692 -24.45 -25.24 20.94
N ARG A 693 -24.02 -23.97 20.96
CA ARG A 693 -23.24 -23.37 19.89
C ARG A 693 -21.73 -23.49 20.05
N ASP A 694 -21.29 -24.11 21.12
CA ASP A 694 -19.89 -24.38 21.45
C ASP A 694 -19.02 -23.13 21.34
N PHE A 695 -19.43 -22.03 22.01
CA PHE A 695 -18.63 -20.82 22.01
C PHE A 695 -17.28 -21.07 22.71
N ASP A 696 -16.20 -20.67 22.08
CA ASP A 696 -14.86 -20.74 22.68
C ASP A 696 -14.50 -19.44 23.42
N ILE A 697 -14.96 -18.30 22.89
CA ILE A 697 -14.80 -16.99 23.49
C ILE A 697 -15.98 -16.09 23.08
N VAL A 698 -16.52 -15.34 24.02
CA VAL A 698 -17.72 -14.52 23.78
C VAL A 698 -17.63 -13.18 24.50
N GLY A 699 -17.85 -12.09 23.73
CA GLY A 699 -18.07 -10.73 24.26
C GLY A 699 -19.53 -10.53 24.59
N MET A 700 -19.81 -10.21 25.84
CA MET A 700 -21.17 -9.98 26.33
C MET A 700 -21.42 -8.52 26.66
N GLN A 701 -22.60 -8.03 26.35
CA GLN A 701 -23.07 -6.69 26.66
C GLN A 701 -24.25 -6.75 27.63
N GLU A 702 -24.48 -5.66 28.34
CA GLU A 702 -25.57 -5.50 29.35
C GLU A 702 -25.50 -6.44 30.57
N LEU A 703 -24.36 -7.02 30.85
CA LEU A 703 -24.20 -7.99 31.93
C LEU A 703 -24.13 -7.31 33.30
N ALA A 704 -25.24 -7.32 34.03
CA ALA A 704 -25.34 -6.78 35.38
C ALA A 704 -24.62 -7.67 36.42
N PRO A 705 -24.18 -7.13 37.57
CA PRO A 705 -23.45 -7.89 38.59
C PRO A 705 -24.10 -9.20 39.06
N LYS A 706 -25.42 -9.23 39.18
CA LYS A 706 -26.17 -10.46 39.56
C LYS A 706 -26.13 -11.51 38.46
N GLN A 707 -26.20 -11.08 37.22
CA GLN A 707 -26.10 -11.95 36.04
C GLN A 707 -24.69 -12.49 35.88
N ARG A 708 -23.65 -11.65 36.14
CA ARG A 708 -22.23 -12.10 36.11
C ARG A 708 -22.03 -13.24 37.11
N LYS A 709 -22.50 -13.08 38.36
CA LYS A 709 -22.38 -14.12 39.37
C LYS A 709 -23.05 -15.42 38.92
N PHE A 710 -24.24 -15.34 38.38
CA PHE A 710 -24.96 -16.50 37.88
C PHE A 710 -24.19 -17.20 36.73
N LEU A 711 -23.64 -16.43 35.79
CA LEU A 711 -22.88 -17.02 34.69
C LEU A 711 -21.57 -17.65 35.17
N ASP A 712 -20.86 -17.01 36.10
CA ASP A 712 -19.65 -17.57 36.69
C ASP A 712 -19.92 -18.93 37.31
N GLU A 713 -21.04 -19.06 38.05
CA GLU A 713 -21.48 -20.33 38.65
C GLU A 713 -21.92 -21.37 37.60
N ALA A 714 -22.67 -20.94 36.58
CA ALA A 714 -23.26 -21.84 35.59
C ALA A 714 -22.24 -22.34 34.55
N LEU A 715 -21.26 -21.52 34.19
CA LEU A 715 -20.17 -21.89 33.24
C LEU A 715 -19.04 -22.65 33.94
N GLY A 716 -18.87 -22.41 35.27
CA GLY A 716 -17.91 -23.12 36.12
C GLY A 716 -16.43 -22.81 35.83
N ASP A 717 -15.54 -23.58 36.48
CA ASP A 717 -14.11 -23.32 36.50
C ASP A 717 -13.41 -23.46 35.15
N GLY A 718 -14.06 -24.07 34.15
CA GLY A 718 -13.53 -24.22 32.79
C GLY A 718 -13.46 -22.90 32.00
N TRP A 719 -14.18 -21.89 32.49
CA TRP A 719 -14.24 -20.57 31.88
C TRP A 719 -13.45 -19.53 32.65
N GLY A 720 -12.81 -18.61 31.89
CA GLY A 720 -12.23 -17.38 32.42
C GLY A 720 -13.10 -16.18 32.06
N ARG A 721 -12.97 -15.12 32.84
CA ARG A 721 -13.70 -13.88 32.64
C ARG A 721 -12.78 -12.67 32.81
N ILE A 722 -12.93 -11.67 31.94
CA ILE A 722 -12.36 -10.33 32.08
C ILE A 722 -13.43 -9.26 31.87
N GLY A 723 -13.18 -8.06 32.32
CA GLY A 723 -14.09 -6.93 32.26
C GLY A 723 -14.73 -6.58 33.61
N ILE A 724 -14.97 -5.28 33.79
CA ILE A 724 -15.57 -4.69 34.99
C ILE A 724 -16.83 -3.89 34.65
N GLY A 725 -17.60 -3.52 35.64
CA GLY A 725 -18.79 -2.69 35.49
C GLY A 725 -18.44 -1.29 34.97
N ARG A 726 -19.32 -0.73 34.16
CA ARG A 726 -19.15 0.60 33.55
C ARG A 726 -19.20 1.78 34.54
N GLU A 727 -19.77 1.56 35.74
CA GLU A 727 -19.81 2.53 36.82
C GLU A 727 -18.62 2.32 37.79
N PRO A 728 -18.28 3.34 38.63
CA PRO A 728 -17.25 3.18 39.64
C PRO A 728 -17.53 1.99 40.59
N ASP A 729 -16.44 1.44 41.14
CA ASP A 729 -16.51 0.28 42.11
C ASP A 729 -17.09 -1.01 41.48
N ASP A 730 -16.86 -1.25 40.19
CA ASP A 730 -17.35 -2.45 39.46
C ASP A 730 -18.88 -2.58 39.46
N LYS A 731 -19.58 -1.44 39.51
CA LYS A 731 -21.05 -1.37 39.46
C LYS A 731 -21.56 -1.21 38.03
N GLY A 732 -22.88 -1.34 37.88
CA GLY A 732 -23.55 -1.23 36.59
C GLY A 732 -23.31 -2.41 35.67
N GLU A 733 -23.69 -2.25 34.41
CA GLU A 733 -23.50 -3.25 33.35
C GLU A 733 -22.04 -3.32 32.97
N SER A 734 -21.58 -4.49 32.50
CA SER A 734 -20.21 -4.71 32.07
C SER A 734 -20.13 -5.20 30.64
N MET A 735 -19.02 -4.82 29.97
CA MET A 735 -18.59 -5.34 28.67
C MET A 735 -17.65 -6.51 28.91
N THR A 736 -18.23 -7.66 29.28
CA THR A 736 -17.48 -8.83 29.74
C THR A 736 -17.03 -9.71 28.57
N ILE A 737 -15.86 -10.30 28.69
CA ILE A 737 -15.40 -11.35 27.78
C ILE A 737 -15.23 -12.63 28.60
N TYR A 738 -16.00 -13.68 28.22
CA TYR A 738 -15.82 -15.04 28.72
C TYR A 738 -15.05 -15.88 27.72
N TYR A 739 -14.15 -16.74 28.19
CA TYR A 739 -13.31 -17.58 27.33
C TYR A 739 -13.02 -18.96 27.97
N ARG A 740 -12.89 -19.98 27.15
CA ARG A 740 -12.51 -21.34 27.61
C ARG A 740 -11.04 -21.36 28.00
N LYS A 741 -10.73 -21.65 29.29
CA LYS A 741 -9.35 -21.69 29.83
C LYS A 741 -8.51 -22.81 29.24
N ASN A 742 -9.12 -23.89 28.78
CA ASN A 742 -8.39 -24.97 28.10
C ASN A 742 -7.89 -24.55 26.70
N ARG A 743 -8.55 -23.60 26.06
CA ARG A 743 -8.19 -23.06 24.74
C ARG A 743 -7.35 -21.79 24.84
N PHE A 744 -7.72 -20.86 25.68
CA PHE A 744 -7.12 -19.53 25.71
C PHE A 744 -6.48 -19.21 27.06
N GLU A 745 -5.41 -18.41 27.01
CA GLU A 745 -4.76 -17.79 28.14
C GLU A 745 -4.84 -16.27 27.97
N CYS A 746 -5.38 -15.56 28.97
CA CYS A 746 -5.39 -14.10 28.99
C CYS A 746 -4.04 -13.60 29.55
N LEU A 747 -3.29 -12.88 28.72
CA LEU A 747 -1.95 -12.36 29.04
C LEU A 747 -1.98 -10.96 29.64
N ALA A 748 -2.96 -10.15 29.21
CA ALA A 748 -3.19 -8.78 29.69
C ALA A 748 -4.65 -8.38 29.42
N THR A 749 -5.19 -7.48 30.23
CA THR A 749 -6.56 -6.97 30.09
C THR A 749 -6.68 -5.59 30.72
N ASP A 750 -7.60 -4.80 30.20
CA ASP A 750 -8.01 -3.52 30.77
C ASP A 750 -9.42 -3.16 30.29
N THR A 751 -10.04 -2.19 30.98
CA THR A 751 -11.31 -1.58 30.58
C THR A 751 -11.15 -0.07 30.57
N PHE A 752 -11.60 0.59 29.48
CA PHE A 752 -11.58 2.03 29.35
C PHE A 752 -12.94 2.59 28.96
N TRP A 753 -13.18 3.88 29.25
CA TRP A 753 -14.47 4.54 29.03
C TRP A 753 -14.49 5.31 27.71
N LEU A 754 -15.64 5.30 27.06
CA LEU A 754 -15.87 5.98 25.79
C LEU A 754 -16.26 7.43 26.08
N SER A 755 -15.27 8.23 26.43
CA SER A 755 -15.39 9.65 26.83
C SER A 755 -14.12 10.41 26.50
N ASP A 756 -14.12 11.74 26.72
CA ASP A 756 -12.92 12.57 26.63
C ASP A 756 -11.85 12.23 27.70
N THR A 757 -12.23 11.48 28.73
CA THR A 757 -11.35 10.98 29.79
C THR A 757 -11.42 9.46 29.93
N PRO A 758 -10.86 8.69 28.98
CA PRO A 758 -11.05 7.24 28.88
C PRO A 758 -10.52 6.44 30.09
N ARG A 759 -9.66 7.02 30.92
CA ARG A 759 -9.07 6.37 32.10
C ARG A 759 -9.83 6.67 33.42
N THR A 760 -10.92 7.43 33.34
CA THR A 760 -11.74 7.78 34.50
C THR A 760 -12.99 6.88 34.56
N PRO A 761 -13.10 5.96 35.54
CA PRO A 761 -14.26 5.10 35.68
C PRO A 761 -15.58 5.89 35.80
N GLY A 762 -16.59 5.49 35.05
CA GLY A 762 -17.89 6.12 35.00
C GLY A 762 -17.96 7.42 34.22
N SER A 763 -16.87 7.84 33.53
CA SER A 763 -16.86 9.09 32.75
C SER A 763 -17.84 9.05 31.59
N MET A 764 -18.43 10.21 31.30
CA MET A 764 -19.41 10.44 30.25
C MET A 764 -19.04 11.67 29.44
N SER A 765 -19.26 11.64 28.11
CA SER A 765 -19.06 12.77 27.19
C SER A 765 -20.03 12.66 26.01
N TRP A 766 -20.18 13.74 25.24
CA TRP A 766 -20.87 13.75 23.93
C TRP A 766 -22.36 13.41 24.05
N ASP A 767 -23.02 13.85 25.14
CA ASP A 767 -24.43 13.63 25.42
C ASP A 767 -24.84 12.15 25.47
N THR A 768 -23.91 11.29 25.87
CA THR A 768 -24.18 9.87 26.07
C THR A 768 -25.23 9.68 27.16
N SER A 769 -26.13 8.72 27.01
CA SER A 769 -27.22 8.42 27.95
C SER A 769 -26.75 7.81 29.27
N CYS A 770 -25.61 7.15 29.26
CA CYS A 770 -25.00 6.46 30.39
C CYS A 770 -23.51 6.23 30.13
N PRO A 771 -22.69 5.91 31.14
CA PRO A 771 -21.30 5.55 30.90
C PRO A 771 -21.19 4.39 29.93
N ARG A 772 -20.34 4.52 28.92
CA ARG A 772 -20.02 3.46 27.95
C ARG A 772 -18.57 3.07 28.09
N SER A 773 -18.28 1.80 27.96
CA SER A 773 -16.92 1.27 28.11
C SER A 773 -16.58 0.23 27.06
N CYS A 774 -15.28 -0.02 26.92
CA CYS A 774 -14.75 -1.11 26.11
C CYS A 774 -13.77 -1.91 26.96
N THR A 775 -13.98 -3.22 27.04
CA THR A 775 -13.05 -4.16 27.65
C THR A 775 -12.19 -4.80 26.57
N TRP A 776 -10.89 -4.94 26.82
CA TRP A 776 -10.03 -5.70 25.94
C TRP A 776 -9.18 -6.71 26.71
N GLY A 777 -8.80 -7.78 26.00
CA GLY A 777 -7.83 -8.76 26.45
C GLY A 777 -6.83 -9.12 25.36
N LEU A 778 -5.56 -9.31 25.76
CA LEU A 778 -4.54 -9.97 24.95
C LEU A 778 -4.57 -11.46 25.27
N PHE A 779 -4.91 -12.28 24.30
CA PHE A 779 -5.04 -13.72 24.48
C PHE A 779 -3.97 -14.47 23.70
N ARG A 780 -3.57 -15.63 24.26
CA ARG A 780 -2.80 -16.65 23.54
C ARG A 780 -3.70 -17.86 23.31
N ASP A 781 -3.84 -18.29 22.06
CA ASP A 781 -4.42 -19.59 21.75
C ASP A 781 -3.42 -20.69 22.08
N LYS A 782 -3.72 -21.53 23.06
CA LYS A 782 -2.83 -22.59 23.55
C LYS A 782 -2.61 -23.72 22.52
N ARG A 783 -3.52 -23.85 21.55
CA ARG A 783 -3.40 -24.87 20.50
C ARG A 783 -2.41 -24.43 19.42
N THR A 784 -2.49 -23.18 18.98
CA THR A 784 -1.66 -22.66 17.88
C THR A 784 -0.44 -21.87 18.37
N GLY A 785 -0.42 -21.44 19.63
CA GLY A 785 0.59 -20.54 20.22
C GLY A 785 0.44 -19.09 19.78
N ARG A 786 -0.53 -18.76 18.93
CA ARG A 786 -0.73 -17.41 18.38
C ARG A 786 -1.37 -16.49 19.40
N THR A 787 -1.04 -15.21 19.31
CA THR A 787 -1.63 -14.15 20.15
C THR A 787 -2.57 -13.28 19.32
N PHE A 788 -3.62 -12.79 19.97
CA PHE A 788 -4.58 -11.87 19.41
C PHE A 788 -5.14 -10.94 20.48
N ARG A 789 -5.61 -9.74 20.07
CA ARG A 789 -6.37 -8.83 20.94
C ARG A 789 -7.85 -8.96 20.65
N TYR A 790 -8.63 -8.95 21.70
CA TYR A 790 -10.08 -8.99 21.60
C TYR A 790 -10.68 -7.83 22.38
N TYR A 791 -11.45 -6.99 21.71
CA TYR A 791 -12.17 -5.85 22.23
C TYR A 791 -13.67 -6.15 22.24
N ASN A 792 -14.37 -5.77 23.32
CA ASN A 792 -15.82 -5.91 23.44
C ASN A 792 -16.44 -4.62 23.96
N THR A 793 -17.48 -4.12 23.31
CA THR A 793 -18.10 -2.83 23.62
C THR A 793 -19.62 -2.83 23.46
N HIS A 794 -20.26 -1.78 23.95
CA HIS A 794 -21.65 -1.44 23.69
C HIS A 794 -21.75 0.08 23.52
N LEU A 795 -21.98 0.52 22.28
CA LEU A 795 -22.04 1.94 21.95
C LEU A 795 -23.35 2.58 22.45
N ASP A 796 -23.40 3.90 22.47
CA ASP A 796 -24.56 4.61 22.99
C ASP A 796 -25.81 4.44 22.09
N HIS A 797 -26.97 4.23 22.71
CA HIS A 797 -28.22 3.99 21.99
C HIS A 797 -28.94 5.28 21.58
N ILE A 798 -28.58 6.45 22.17
CA ILE A 798 -29.22 7.73 21.91
C ILE A 798 -28.34 8.63 21.03
N SER A 799 -27.13 8.98 21.48
CA SER A 799 -26.27 9.95 20.84
C SER A 799 -25.45 9.35 19.69
N ASN A 800 -25.69 9.81 18.46
CA ASN A 800 -24.86 9.41 17.33
C ASN A 800 -23.42 9.94 17.45
N GLU A 801 -23.25 11.14 17.99
CA GLU A 801 -21.92 11.69 18.28
C GLU A 801 -21.13 10.81 19.25
N ALA A 802 -21.78 10.33 20.32
CA ALA A 802 -21.16 9.42 21.27
C ALA A 802 -20.79 8.07 20.62
N ARG A 803 -21.61 7.52 19.69
CA ARG A 803 -21.28 6.32 18.94
C ARG A 803 -20.03 6.52 18.09
N VAL A 804 -19.99 7.58 17.30
CA VAL A 804 -18.87 7.88 16.40
C VAL A 804 -17.58 8.13 17.17
N LYS A 805 -17.62 9.02 18.17
CA LYS A 805 -16.44 9.36 18.99
C LYS A 805 -16.01 8.19 19.88
N GLY A 806 -16.96 7.40 20.39
CA GLY A 806 -16.70 6.17 21.12
C GLY A 806 -15.95 5.14 20.26
N MET A 807 -16.39 4.90 19.03
CA MET A 807 -15.67 4.03 18.10
C MET A 807 -14.26 4.56 17.79
N ARG A 808 -14.10 5.87 17.56
CA ARG A 808 -12.79 6.48 17.36
C ARG A 808 -11.86 6.31 18.57
N THR A 809 -12.39 6.40 19.77
CA THR A 809 -11.63 6.13 21.01
C THR A 809 -11.16 4.67 21.06
N ILE A 810 -12.02 3.70 20.71
CA ILE A 810 -11.64 2.28 20.60
C ILE A 810 -10.51 2.09 19.59
N LEU A 811 -10.64 2.67 18.40
CA LEU A 811 -9.63 2.54 17.33
C LEU A 811 -8.32 3.24 17.70
N ALA A 812 -8.36 4.34 18.44
CA ALA A 812 -7.16 5.01 18.97
C ALA A 812 -6.44 4.14 20.01
N GLU A 813 -7.18 3.52 20.94
CA GLU A 813 -6.60 2.57 21.89
C GLU A 813 -6.06 1.30 21.21
N MET A 814 -6.76 0.81 20.21
CA MET A 814 -6.28 -0.29 19.37
C MET A 814 -4.93 0.04 18.74
N ARG A 815 -4.80 1.22 18.13
CA ARG A 815 -3.54 1.68 17.56
C ARG A 815 -2.43 1.82 18.60
N ARG A 816 -2.76 2.38 19.76
CA ARG A 816 -1.79 2.57 20.85
C ARG A 816 -1.22 1.26 21.38
N LEU A 817 -2.02 0.21 21.41
CA LEU A 817 -1.67 -1.09 22.01
C LEU A 817 -1.16 -2.10 20.98
N SER A 818 -1.58 -1.98 19.71
CA SER A 818 -1.30 -2.99 18.69
C SER A 818 0.14 -2.91 18.19
N GLN A 819 0.71 -4.08 17.98
CA GLN A 819 2.02 -4.29 17.36
C GLN A 819 1.89 -5.06 16.03
N GLY A 820 0.70 -5.00 15.41
CA GLY A 820 0.39 -5.72 14.19
C GLY A 820 -0.19 -7.12 14.39
N GLU A 821 -0.54 -7.48 15.63
CA GLU A 821 -1.23 -8.74 15.92
C GLU A 821 -2.67 -8.74 15.40
N THR A 822 -3.26 -9.93 15.33
CA THR A 822 -4.68 -10.11 15.03
C THR A 822 -5.55 -9.39 16.05
N VAL A 823 -6.57 -8.69 15.57
CA VAL A 823 -7.54 -8.00 16.43
C VAL A 823 -8.96 -8.43 16.09
N PHE A 824 -9.76 -8.66 17.13
CA PHE A 824 -11.22 -8.81 17.06
C PHE A 824 -11.89 -7.68 17.82
N LEU A 825 -13.01 -7.20 17.29
CA LEU A 825 -13.89 -6.25 17.95
C LEU A 825 -15.34 -6.78 17.85
N THR A 826 -15.98 -6.94 19.00
CA THR A 826 -17.41 -7.31 19.06
C THR A 826 -18.21 -6.28 19.82
N GLY A 827 -19.49 -6.29 19.61
CA GLY A 827 -20.39 -5.50 20.43
C GLY A 827 -21.74 -5.24 19.77
N ASP A 828 -22.63 -4.70 20.61
CA ASP A 828 -23.81 -3.99 20.18
C ASP A 828 -23.41 -2.56 19.82
N MET A 829 -23.40 -2.28 18.51
CA MET A 829 -22.96 -0.99 17.99
C MET A 829 -24.06 0.07 17.98
N ASN A 830 -25.32 -0.33 18.26
CA ASN A 830 -26.49 0.54 18.14
C ASN A 830 -26.52 1.34 16.82
N ALA A 831 -25.94 0.78 15.78
CA ALA A 831 -25.80 1.35 14.46
C ALA A 831 -25.59 0.24 13.43
N HIS A 832 -25.88 0.54 12.14
CA HIS A 832 -25.54 -0.30 11.02
C HIS A 832 -25.07 0.57 9.84
N TYR A 833 -24.49 -0.01 8.81
CA TYR A 833 -24.05 0.72 7.65
C TYR A 833 -25.11 0.76 6.55
N LYS A 834 -25.14 1.87 5.81
CA LYS A 834 -26.13 2.16 4.77
C LYS A 834 -25.95 1.31 3.50
N HIS A 835 -24.71 0.98 3.18
CA HIS A 835 -24.36 0.20 2.00
C HIS A 835 -24.37 -1.29 2.29
N VAL A 836 -25.56 -1.85 2.34
CA VAL A 836 -25.75 -3.30 2.45
C VAL A 836 -25.84 -3.86 1.01
N PRO A 837 -25.32 -5.08 0.73
CA PRO A 837 -25.55 -5.74 -0.56
C PRO A 837 -27.03 -5.73 -0.95
N GLU A 838 -27.34 -5.63 -2.24
CA GLU A 838 -28.72 -5.45 -2.73
C GLU A 838 -29.63 -6.60 -2.26
N GLU A 839 -29.12 -7.81 -2.23
CA GLU A 839 -29.82 -8.98 -1.70
C GLU A 839 -30.13 -8.88 -0.19
N ASP A 840 -29.26 -8.23 0.56
CA ASP A 840 -29.45 -7.99 2.01
C ASP A 840 -30.35 -6.77 2.25
N ARG A 841 -30.34 -5.77 1.35
CA ARG A 841 -31.21 -4.58 1.40
C ARG A 841 -32.68 -4.96 1.28
N ALA A 842 -33.02 -5.84 0.32
CA ALA A 842 -34.38 -6.33 0.16
C ALA A 842 -34.89 -7.06 1.43
N ARG A 843 -34.02 -7.76 2.14
CA ARG A 843 -34.33 -8.39 3.43
C ARG A 843 -34.49 -7.37 4.56
N LEU A 844 -33.64 -6.34 4.59
CA LEU A 844 -33.74 -5.21 5.53
C LEU A 844 -35.05 -4.47 5.37
N GLU A 845 -35.44 -4.17 4.14
CA GLU A 845 -36.69 -3.48 3.81
C GLU A 845 -37.93 -4.33 4.13
N ALA A 846 -37.85 -5.64 3.90
CA ALA A 846 -38.95 -6.57 4.22
C ALA A 846 -39.17 -6.79 5.74
N GLY A 847 -38.14 -6.52 6.56
CA GLY A 847 -38.18 -6.70 8.01
C GLY A 847 -38.95 -5.64 8.80
N GLY A 848 -39.25 -4.46 8.21
CA GLY A 848 -40.16 -3.45 8.74
C GLY A 848 -39.75 -2.76 10.07
N GLY A 849 -38.46 -2.81 10.45
CA GLY A 849 -37.94 -2.15 11.65
C GLY A 849 -37.35 -0.76 11.38
N PRO A 850 -37.23 0.11 12.40
CA PRO A 850 -36.54 1.36 12.24
C PRO A 850 -35.08 1.11 11.89
N VAL A 851 -34.68 1.53 10.72
CA VAL A 851 -33.31 1.56 10.26
C VAL A 851 -32.63 2.69 11.03
N ILE A 852 -31.67 2.36 11.90
CA ILE A 852 -30.78 3.38 12.46
C ILE A 852 -29.78 3.71 11.37
N ASP A 853 -30.13 4.73 10.55
CA ASP A 853 -29.24 5.22 9.50
C ASP A 853 -28.02 5.89 10.15
N ASP A 854 -26.87 5.24 10.05
CA ASP A 854 -25.64 5.99 10.10
C ASP A 854 -25.61 6.93 8.89
N PRO A 855 -25.28 8.20 9.09
CA PRO A 855 -25.19 9.11 7.95
C PRO A 855 -24.27 8.56 6.87
N GLU A 856 -24.56 8.84 5.61
CA GLU A 856 -23.78 8.42 4.42
C GLU A 856 -22.30 8.85 4.46
N THR A 857 -21.83 9.30 5.58
CA THR A 857 -20.51 9.83 5.75
C THR A 857 -19.57 8.71 6.19
N ILE A 858 -18.35 8.81 5.72
CA ILE A 858 -17.14 8.20 6.21
C ILE A 858 -17.05 8.22 7.77
N ASP A 859 -17.90 8.96 8.42
CA ASP A 859 -17.88 9.31 9.85
C ASP A 859 -18.78 8.47 10.76
N GLY A 860 -19.52 7.51 10.23
CA GLY A 860 -20.33 6.60 11.07
C GLY A 860 -19.46 5.64 11.91
N PRO A 861 -19.96 5.08 13.03
CA PRO A 861 -19.18 4.18 13.88
C PRO A 861 -18.81 2.89 13.14
N ILE A 862 -19.71 2.33 12.34
CA ILE A 862 -19.44 1.12 11.55
C ILE A 862 -18.46 1.43 10.40
N ALA A 863 -18.65 2.55 9.69
CA ALA A 863 -17.73 2.99 8.66
C ALA A 863 -16.32 3.17 9.23
N ALA A 864 -16.18 3.80 10.39
CA ALA A 864 -14.91 3.96 11.08
C ALA A 864 -14.25 2.62 11.44
N ALA A 865 -15.01 1.63 11.92
CA ALA A 865 -14.47 0.28 12.18
C ALA A 865 -13.98 -0.39 10.90
N LEU A 866 -14.74 -0.30 9.81
CA LEU A 866 -14.43 -0.92 8.51
C LEU A 866 -13.20 -0.34 7.80
N HIS A 867 -12.66 0.79 8.25
CA HIS A 867 -11.39 1.32 7.73
C HIS A 867 -10.16 0.47 8.11
N THR A 868 -10.25 -0.27 9.21
CA THR A 868 -9.14 -1.08 9.73
C THR A 868 -9.51 -2.55 9.88
N LEU A 869 -10.77 -2.83 10.12
CA LEU A 869 -11.31 -4.14 10.41
C LEU A 869 -12.34 -4.54 9.34
N TYR A 870 -12.70 -5.80 9.32
CA TYR A 870 -13.71 -6.36 8.43
C TYR A 870 -14.88 -6.88 9.22
N ASP A 871 -16.10 -6.68 8.71
CA ASP A 871 -17.26 -7.45 9.11
C ASP A 871 -17.06 -8.91 8.70
N THR A 872 -16.97 -9.80 9.68
CA THR A 872 -16.76 -11.23 9.44
C THR A 872 -17.91 -11.87 8.66
N ARG A 873 -19.11 -11.31 8.73
CA ARG A 873 -20.26 -11.75 7.94
C ARG A 873 -20.02 -11.62 6.44
N LEU A 874 -19.43 -10.52 6.00
CA LEU A 874 -19.14 -10.24 4.59
C LEU A 874 -17.92 -11.01 4.08
N ARG A 875 -17.12 -11.59 4.97
CA ARG A 875 -15.92 -12.36 4.65
C ARG A 875 -16.04 -13.85 4.91
N SER A 876 -17.23 -14.31 5.28
CA SER A 876 -17.49 -15.72 5.47
C SER A 876 -17.35 -16.50 4.17
N GLU A 877 -16.67 -17.65 4.23
CA GLU A 877 -16.52 -18.57 3.09
C GLU A 877 -17.82 -19.25 2.71
N THR A 878 -18.73 -19.40 3.67
CA THR A 878 -20.10 -19.87 3.44
C THR A 878 -21.10 -18.72 3.51
N PRO A 879 -22.25 -18.80 2.83
CA PRO A 879 -23.32 -17.82 3.02
C PRO A 879 -23.67 -17.66 4.50
N HIS A 880 -24.05 -16.43 4.90
CA HIS A 880 -24.51 -16.16 6.25
C HIS A 880 -25.71 -17.07 6.62
N GLU A 881 -25.68 -17.62 7.81
CA GLU A 881 -26.72 -18.50 8.33
C GLU A 881 -27.57 -17.79 9.38
N GLY A 882 -28.88 -18.06 9.37
CA GLY A 882 -29.83 -17.43 10.28
C GLY A 882 -30.33 -16.07 9.77
N PRO A 883 -31.11 -15.34 10.58
CA PRO A 883 -31.61 -14.03 10.21
C PRO A 883 -30.48 -13.01 10.13
N LEU A 884 -30.60 -12.07 9.20
CA LEU A 884 -29.66 -10.96 9.10
C LEU A 884 -29.69 -10.04 10.32
N PHE A 885 -30.89 -9.83 10.87
CA PHE A 885 -31.10 -8.95 12.01
C PHE A 885 -30.81 -9.64 13.34
N THR A 886 -30.22 -8.91 14.26
CA THR A 886 -29.78 -9.43 15.56
C THR A 886 -30.67 -8.98 16.72
N TYR A 887 -31.37 -7.84 16.59
CA TYR A 887 -32.26 -7.33 17.61
C TYR A 887 -33.74 -7.67 17.33
N SER A 888 -34.39 -8.38 18.23
CA SER A 888 -35.80 -8.76 18.14
C SER A 888 -36.74 -7.90 19.03
N GLY A 889 -36.22 -7.39 20.11
CA GLY A 889 -37.06 -6.76 21.16
C GLY A 889 -38.17 -7.68 21.64
N TYR A 890 -37.93 -9.01 21.66
CA TYR A 890 -38.92 -10.09 21.98
C TYR A 890 -40.05 -10.19 20.96
N ARG A 891 -39.95 -9.58 19.81
CA ARG A 891 -40.93 -9.71 18.71
C ARG A 891 -40.70 -11.00 17.93
N LYS A 892 -41.69 -11.42 17.15
CA LYS A 892 -41.59 -12.62 16.34
C LYS A 892 -40.45 -12.55 15.28
N ASN A 893 -40.21 -11.36 14.77
CA ASN A 893 -39.17 -11.10 13.76
C ASN A 893 -38.18 -10.05 14.28
N ASN A 894 -36.91 -10.28 14.07
CA ASN A 894 -35.85 -9.32 14.35
C ASN A 894 -35.98 -8.09 13.43
N SER A 895 -35.63 -6.92 13.92
CA SER A 895 -35.87 -5.65 13.23
C SER A 895 -34.60 -4.81 12.93
N CYS A 896 -33.47 -5.09 13.59
CA CYS A 896 -32.25 -4.31 13.46
C CYS A 896 -31.00 -5.20 13.40
N LEU A 897 -30.05 -4.85 12.54
CA LEU A 897 -28.71 -5.40 12.53
C LEU A 897 -27.80 -4.44 13.31
N ILE A 898 -27.50 -4.74 14.56
CA ILE A 898 -26.71 -3.86 15.44
C ILE A 898 -25.58 -4.58 16.20
N ASP A 899 -25.57 -5.91 16.18
CA ASP A 899 -24.51 -6.72 16.77
C ASP A 899 -23.53 -7.19 15.70
N PHE A 900 -22.23 -6.99 15.93
CA PHE A 900 -21.19 -7.24 14.94
C PHE A 900 -19.99 -7.99 15.52
N ILE A 901 -19.31 -8.70 14.64
CA ILE A 901 -17.97 -9.24 14.85
C ILE A 901 -17.07 -8.67 13.74
N PHE A 902 -16.11 -7.85 14.13
CA PHE A 902 -15.08 -7.35 13.22
C PHE A 902 -13.75 -8.04 13.50
N ALA A 903 -12.93 -8.21 12.46
CA ALA A 903 -11.62 -8.83 12.53
C ALA A 903 -10.61 -8.12 11.63
N THR A 904 -9.31 -8.24 11.94
CA THR A 904 -8.23 -7.85 11.04
C THR A 904 -8.15 -8.76 9.82
N GLY A 905 -7.43 -8.31 8.77
CA GLY A 905 -7.31 -8.99 7.49
C GLY A 905 -6.66 -10.37 7.53
N ASN A 906 -5.92 -10.70 8.59
CA ASN A 906 -5.22 -11.97 8.76
C ASN A 906 -6.08 -13.09 9.41
N VAL A 907 -7.40 -12.99 9.30
CA VAL A 907 -8.35 -13.96 9.80
C VAL A 907 -9.11 -14.60 8.64
N ARG A 908 -9.17 -15.92 8.62
CA ARG A 908 -10.03 -16.69 7.73
C ARG A 908 -11.35 -16.95 8.43
N VAL A 909 -12.47 -16.55 7.84
CA VAL A 909 -13.81 -16.75 8.39
C VAL A 909 -14.46 -17.91 7.66
N LEU A 910 -14.56 -19.06 8.32
CA LEU A 910 -15.13 -20.27 7.73
C LEU A 910 -16.65 -20.19 7.64
N ARG A 911 -17.28 -19.59 8.65
CA ARG A 911 -18.73 -19.54 8.79
C ARG A 911 -19.14 -18.35 9.67
N HIS A 912 -20.25 -17.70 9.33
CA HIS A 912 -20.87 -16.66 10.16
C HIS A 912 -22.35 -16.96 10.36
N VAL A 913 -22.83 -16.85 11.60
CA VAL A 913 -24.18 -17.28 12.01
C VAL A 913 -24.82 -16.25 12.94
N THR A 914 -26.10 -15.90 12.71
CA THR A 914 -26.97 -15.34 13.75
C THR A 914 -27.71 -16.49 14.40
N CYS A 915 -27.42 -16.74 15.67
CA CYS A 915 -27.95 -17.87 16.41
C CYS A 915 -29.40 -17.58 16.88
N HIS A 916 -30.35 -18.03 16.09
CA HIS A 916 -31.80 -17.73 16.28
C HIS A 916 -32.58 -18.88 16.95
N GLU A 917 -31.91 -19.56 17.86
CA GLU A 917 -32.57 -20.63 18.63
C GLU A 917 -33.54 -20.06 19.66
N ARG A 918 -34.64 -20.77 19.79
CA ARG A 918 -35.63 -20.53 20.83
C ARG A 918 -35.83 -21.82 21.65
N PRO A 919 -34.84 -22.19 22.49
CA PRO A 919 -34.93 -23.41 23.26
C PRO A 919 -36.21 -23.39 24.10
N ASP A 920 -37.03 -24.44 24.00
CA ASP A 920 -38.35 -24.55 24.66
C ASP A 920 -39.32 -23.38 24.35
N GLY A 921 -39.12 -22.72 23.17
CA GLY A 921 -39.86 -21.54 22.76
C GLY A 921 -39.47 -20.23 23.48
N MET A 922 -38.41 -20.25 24.28
CA MET A 922 -37.94 -19.12 25.07
C MET A 922 -36.96 -18.25 24.28
N HIS A 923 -37.08 -16.96 24.45
CA HIS A 923 -36.06 -16.01 23.98
C HIS A 923 -34.97 -15.86 25.06
N PRO A 924 -33.71 -16.26 24.78
CA PRO A 924 -32.61 -16.07 25.73
C PRO A 924 -32.33 -14.59 26.00
N SER A 925 -32.50 -13.73 25.02
CA SER A 925 -32.37 -12.28 25.08
C SER A 925 -33.33 -11.64 24.07
N ASP A 926 -33.46 -10.31 24.10
CA ASP A 926 -34.07 -9.53 23.03
C ASP A 926 -33.10 -9.33 21.84
N HIS A 927 -31.84 -9.79 21.96
CA HIS A 927 -30.89 -9.94 20.91
C HIS A 927 -30.59 -11.43 20.64
N ASP A 928 -30.31 -11.75 19.39
CA ASP A 928 -29.78 -13.03 18.97
C ASP A 928 -28.24 -12.91 18.86
N PRO A 929 -27.45 -13.82 19.46
CA PRO A 929 -26.03 -13.74 19.37
C PRO A 929 -25.52 -13.97 17.96
N VAL A 930 -24.48 -13.25 17.58
CA VAL A 930 -23.73 -13.52 16.35
C VAL A 930 -22.48 -14.33 16.67
N MET A 931 -22.16 -15.31 15.84
CA MET A 931 -21.00 -16.18 15.98
C MET A 931 -20.25 -16.26 14.67
N ALA A 932 -18.93 -16.22 14.73
CA ALA A 932 -18.06 -16.53 13.61
C ALA A 932 -17.11 -17.67 13.98
N ARG A 933 -17.06 -18.70 13.12
CA ARG A 933 -16.04 -19.75 13.19
C ARG A 933 -14.84 -19.32 12.37
N MET A 934 -13.70 -19.19 13.02
CA MET A 934 -12.55 -18.51 12.43
C MET A 934 -11.24 -19.24 12.71
N VAL A 935 -10.26 -18.98 11.81
CA VAL A 935 -8.87 -19.40 12.00
C VAL A 935 -7.99 -18.15 11.92
N ILE A 936 -7.13 -17.94 12.90
CA ILE A 936 -6.06 -16.92 12.83
C ILE A 936 -4.91 -17.50 12.02
N LYS A 937 -4.38 -16.73 11.09
CA LYS A 937 -3.28 -17.14 10.21
C LYS A 937 -1.99 -16.44 10.52
#